data_f07be855584a5b62e42051ed2f0ae380
#
_entry.id   f07be855584a5b62e42051ed2f0ae380
#
_cell.length_a   1.000
_cell.length_b   1.000
_cell.length_c   1.000
_cell.angle_alpha   90.00
_cell.angle_beta   90.00
_cell.angle_gamma   90.00
#
_symmetry.space_group_name_H-M   'P 1'
#
loop_
_entity.id
_entity.type
_entity.pdbx_description
1 polymer ?
#
loop_
_entity_poly.entity_id
_entity_poly.type
_entity_poly.pdbx_seq_one_letter_code
_entity_poly.pdbx_strand_id
1 'polypeptide(L)'
;MTLRARLSFLIFPMVALASFATLLDTRSFIPNHLLHKAHPGYHEQWFNDKKDANGEIPPFLRSQWAKYDAMKFNLSRRSSDNPIDTIIELGPKSVGGRTRGLWIDPRNEKIMLAAAISGGLWRTVDGGLNWKPLNEHQVSMMPSCITSNPFNHDEIYYGTGESRANSADVDGEGVFKSTDGGLTFNQITSSAKTAGFQEIWDIEHAKDDSQTLFVGTQSNGLYRSTDGGTTFTNVYAGGNKQVTDILCLPNNRVIATLHMSQVVASDSLGKPGTFKIISFPNAPGSGSYRRIQLASPANFPNVVYAVFEGFAFDATPVALYKSSDGGRTWTKKTAPGGAGASYQAYCLLFGAHPNDSNAIVCGGVKLVRSLDGGTTWTNLTVGHSDHHSFAYLPKTTSEFVVGSDGGMYKYRWNSTEILSNLNNGYRVTQFYAGAYGPNDLVAIAGSQDNGTHVAQKPMVSQRFFGGDGAYCHIGLQDGSIAYMSYQNAAIHVMKSFSPSAPSWATNITDPAFGTDVVDFINLYEMNPMDQYQVYYRTNKGLYRTTDMGSSWTKLNLSIRAGIKAIGISRQENPVVYFGGTGSQLYKIEKAATSAVGKEVNYNSSVPTAVTNDNIKGMHVHPNDPYVLYVALSNISNQPRAWRVTGLDSITNKPVWKNISGDLPPGLPVNMLAVDPANPDAVFFAGTDFGLYYTIDSGKTWQKDYRMPNVAVHEVKMREDRTLFAFTHGRGMFALPLKAAKVGVRDVGRDGRLQAKIYPNPSSDGLRVSSAIDLVGARYSVMDLGGREVSSGILGDGGFVDTRVLKNGSYFLRVDVANRALTSKFIVQH
;
A
#
# COMPACT_ATOMS: atom_id res chain seq x y z
N MET A 1 49.59 11.51 -40.18
CA MET A 1 50.73 11.44 -39.26
C MET A 1 50.20 11.45 -37.86
N THR A 2 50.42 10.36 -37.17
CA THR A 2 50.01 9.91 -35.85
C THR A 2 50.57 10.76 -34.73
N LEU A 3 49.82 11.00 -33.65
CA LEU A 3 50.39 11.03 -32.29
C LEU A 3 49.37 10.52 -31.25
N ARG A 4 49.73 9.41 -30.61
CA ARG A 4 49.14 8.81 -29.43
C ARG A 4 49.72 9.54 -28.21
N ALA A 5 48.94 9.91 -27.24
CA ALA A 5 49.37 10.25 -25.88
C ALA A 5 48.75 9.27 -24.87
N ARG A 6 49.66 8.64 -24.13
CA ARG A 6 49.42 7.72 -23.00
C ARG A 6 49.04 8.54 -21.75
N LEU A 7 48.03 8.06 -21.02
CA LEU A 7 47.79 8.50 -19.64
C LEU A 7 48.45 7.50 -18.67
N SER A 8 49.34 8.02 -17.84
CA SER A 8 49.98 7.27 -16.75
C SER A 8 49.16 7.33 -15.48
N PHE A 9 49.04 6.24 -14.80
CA PHE A 9 48.48 6.09 -13.47
C PHE A 9 49.49 6.62 -12.43
N LEU A 10 49.01 7.43 -11.49
CA LEU A 10 49.71 7.77 -10.24
C LEU A 10 48.90 7.26 -9.04
N ILE A 11 49.49 6.33 -8.33
CA ILE A 11 49.03 5.79 -7.03
C ILE A 11 49.70 6.64 -5.96
N PHE A 12 48.96 7.13 -4.98
CA PHE A 12 49.50 7.66 -3.70
C PHE A 12 48.78 7.03 -2.49
N PRO A 13 49.50 6.84 -1.39
CA PRO A 13 49.09 5.87 -0.36
C PRO A 13 48.28 6.49 0.77
N MET A 14 47.54 5.59 1.43
CA MET A 14 46.81 5.83 2.69
C MET A 14 47.78 6.23 3.83
N VAL A 15 47.35 7.24 4.61
CA VAL A 15 47.78 7.40 5.99
C VAL A 15 46.53 7.39 6.87
N ALA A 16 46.51 6.44 7.79
CA ALA A 16 45.44 6.25 8.78
C ALA A 16 45.54 7.31 9.88
N LEU A 17 44.41 7.89 10.28
CA LEU A 17 44.20 8.47 11.59
C LEU A 17 42.83 8.11 12.10
N ALA A 18 42.83 7.29 13.13
CA ALA A 18 41.64 6.92 13.90
C ALA A 18 41.28 8.06 14.85
N SER A 19 40.03 8.41 14.92
CA SER A 19 39.33 8.65 16.20
C SER A 19 37.94 9.27 16.00
N PHE A 20 37.04 8.72 16.77
CA PHE A 20 35.65 9.11 17.11
C PHE A 20 34.53 8.82 16.12
N ALA A 21 33.81 7.79 16.54
CA ALA A 21 32.53 7.37 16.03
C ALA A 21 31.44 8.42 16.28
N THR A 22 31.01 9.05 15.23
CA THR A 22 29.64 9.48 15.10
C THR A 22 28.99 8.52 14.10
N LEU A 23 27.84 7.92 14.45
CA LEU A 23 27.05 7.10 13.56
C LEU A 23 26.66 7.91 12.30
N LEU A 24 27.51 7.88 11.31
CA LEU A 24 27.22 8.36 9.97
C LEU A 24 26.50 7.25 9.25
N ASP A 25 25.25 7.52 8.93
CA ASP A 25 24.40 6.83 7.96
C ASP A 25 25.22 6.55 6.68
N THR A 26 25.79 5.34 6.57
CA THR A 26 26.47 4.91 5.34
C THR A 26 25.43 4.60 4.27
N ARG A 27 24.87 5.64 3.68
CA ARG A 27 24.10 5.52 2.44
C ARG A 27 25.02 4.92 1.39
N SER A 28 24.67 3.73 0.91
CA SER A 28 25.20 3.25 -0.34
C SER A 28 24.84 4.28 -1.43
N PHE A 29 25.82 5.02 -1.91
CA PHE A 29 25.67 5.97 -3.00
C PHE A 29 25.26 5.19 -4.25
N ILE A 30 23.97 5.23 -4.59
CA ILE A 30 23.50 4.85 -5.93
C ILE A 30 23.92 6.01 -6.83
N PRO A 31 24.75 5.80 -7.85
CA PRO A 31 25.09 6.85 -8.80
C PRO A 31 23.80 7.47 -9.37
N ASN A 32 23.65 8.77 -9.30
CA ASN A 32 22.47 9.52 -9.74
C ASN A 32 22.00 9.18 -11.16
N HIS A 33 22.85 8.67 -12.04
CA HIS A 33 22.47 8.28 -13.40
C HIS A 33 21.67 6.98 -13.51
N LEU A 34 21.60 6.16 -12.44
CA LEU A 34 20.74 4.97 -12.39
C LEU A 34 19.33 5.29 -11.86
N LEU A 35 19.13 6.44 -11.23
CA LEU A 35 17.82 6.91 -10.74
C LEU A 35 16.91 7.47 -11.84
N HIS A 36 17.41 7.69 -13.06
CA HIS A 36 16.73 8.51 -14.06
C HIS A 36 16.45 7.84 -15.41
N LYS A 37 16.45 6.53 -15.48
CA LYS A 37 15.75 5.93 -16.62
C LYS A 37 14.26 6.12 -16.39
N ALA A 38 13.57 6.72 -17.38
CA ALA A 38 12.12 6.88 -17.39
C ALA A 38 11.45 5.49 -17.36
N HIS A 39 11.43 4.89 -16.19
CA HIS A 39 10.55 3.76 -15.92
C HIS A 39 9.18 4.34 -15.54
N PRO A 40 8.10 3.79 -16.10
CA PRO A 40 6.79 4.00 -15.54
C PRO A 40 6.91 3.61 -14.06
N GLY A 41 6.70 4.53 -13.16
CA GLY A 41 6.79 4.28 -11.72
C GLY A 41 5.72 3.27 -11.28
N TYR A 42 5.67 2.98 -9.99
CA TYR A 42 4.65 2.11 -9.42
C TYR A 42 3.22 2.50 -9.83
N HIS A 43 2.93 3.78 -9.97
CA HIS A 43 1.60 4.27 -10.34
C HIS A 43 1.14 3.73 -11.71
N GLU A 44 1.98 3.74 -12.73
CA GLU A 44 1.64 3.17 -14.02
C GLU A 44 1.49 1.64 -13.95
N GLN A 45 2.36 0.96 -13.20
CA GLN A 45 2.22 -0.47 -12.91
C GLN A 45 0.89 -0.76 -12.23
N TRP A 46 0.53 0.02 -11.20
CA TRP A 46 -0.71 -0.10 -10.44
C TRP A 46 -1.94 0.13 -11.35
N PHE A 47 -1.95 1.20 -12.14
CA PHE A 47 -3.03 1.49 -13.08
C PHE A 47 -3.24 0.34 -14.07
N ASN A 48 -2.17 -0.16 -14.67
CA ASN A 48 -2.23 -1.29 -15.60
C ASN A 48 -2.72 -2.59 -14.95
N ASP A 49 -2.50 -2.76 -13.65
CA ASP A 49 -3.00 -3.90 -12.89
C ASP A 49 -4.49 -3.75 -12.50
N LYS A 50 -5.03 -2.52 -12.46
CA LYS A 50 -6.38 -2.22 -11.94
C LYS A 50 -7.42 -1.85 -13.00
N LYS A 51 -7.01 -1.21 -14.11
CA LYS A 51 -7.93 -0.75 -15.17
C LYS A 51 -8.89 -1.85 -15.62
N ASP A 52 -10.09 -1.44 -15.99
CA ASP A 52 -11.13 -2.32 -16.51
C ASP A 52 -10.86 -2.76 -17.97
N ALA A 53 -11.79 -3.48 -18.58
CA ALA A 53 -11.69 -3.92 -19.96
C ALA A 53 -11.68 -2.78 -21.00
N ASN A 54 -12.12 -1.57 -20.62
CA ASN A 54 -12.10 -0.37 -21.45
C ASN A 54 -10.80 0.41 -21.28
N GLY A 55 -9.94 0.00 -20.36
CA GLY A 55 -8.70 0.69 -20.02
C GLY A 55 -8.87 1.82 -19.00
N GLU A 56 -9.96 1.86 -18.25
CA GLU A 56 -10.34 2.93 -17.33
C GLU A 56 -10.52 2.42 -15.90
N ILE A 57 -10.42 3.32 -14.92
CA ILE A 57 -10.86 3.10 -13.54
C ILE A 57 -12.16 3.88 -13.35
N PRO A 58 -13.31 3.22 -13.13
CA PRO A 58 -14.58 3.92 -12.92
C PRO A 58 -14.54 4.81 -11.66
N PRO A 59 -15.11 6.02 -11.70
CA PRO A 59 -15.09 6.95 -10.57
C PRO A 59 -16.01 6.50 -9.41
N PHE A 60 -15.68 6.95 -8.19
CA PHE A 60 -16.50 6.77 -6.97
C PHE A 60 -16.79 5.30 -6.60
N LEU A 61 -15.89 4.38 -6.94
CA LEU A 61 -16.04 2.95 -6.65
C LEU A 61 -16.08 2.65 -5.14
N ARG A 62 -15.31 3.36 -4.35
CA ARG A 62 -15.23 3.13 -2.89
C ARG A 62 -16.55 3.42 -2.21
N SER A 63 -17.27 4.46 -2.63
CA SER A 63 -18.63 4.73 -2.17
C SER A 63 -19.61 3.61 -2.53
N GLN A 64 -19.46 2.98 -3.69
CA GLN A 64 -20.26 1.83 -4.10
C GLN A 64 -19.99 0.61 -3.23
N TRP A 65 -18.72 0.29 -2.99
CA TRP A 65 -18.32 -0.82 -2.09
C TRP A 65 -18.79 -0.58 -0.66
N ALA A 66 -18.63 0.64 -0.13
CA ALA A 66 -19.11 0.99 1.22
C ALA A 66 -20.62 0.81 1.38
N LYS A 67 -21.41 1.23 0.39
CA LYS A 67 -22.87 1.01 0.38
C LYS A 67 -23.23 -0.46 0.33
N TYR A 68 -22.53 -1.25 -0.49
CA TYR A 68 -22.75 -2.68 -0.58
C TYR A 68 -22.48 -3.38 0.76
N ASP A 69 -21.34 -3.07 1.40
CA ASP A 69 -20.98 -3.62 2.72
C ASP A 69 -21.98 -3.19 3.80
N ALA A 70 -22.45 -1.94 3.79
CA ALA A 70 -23.44 -1.47 4.76
C ALA A 70 -24.80 -2.20 4.63
N MET A 71 -25.25 -2.49 3.40
CA MET A 71 -26.44 -3.32 3.18
C MET A 71 -26.26 -4.73 3.74
N LYS A 72 -25.11 -5.36 3.52
CA LYS A 72 -24.81 -6.69 4.06
C LYS A 72 -24.72 -6.71 5.57
N PHE A 73 -24.08 -5.70 6.19
CA PHE A 73 -23.92 -5.58 7.63
C PHE A 73 -25.30 -5.55 8.34
N ASN A 74 -26.28 -4.86 7.75
CA ASN A 74 -27.65 -4.81 8.28
C ASN A 74 -28.37 -6.17 8.18
N LEU A 75 -27.95 -7.06 7.26
CA LEU A 75 -28.55 -8.37 7.07
C LEU A 75 -27.88 -9.46 7.91
N SER A 76 -26.60 -9.28 8.30
CA SER A 76 -25.78 -10.28 8.99
C SER A 76 -25.31 -9.81 10.38
N ARG A 77 -26.19 -9.79 11.39
CA ARG A 77 -25.86 -9.44 12.80
C ARG A 77 -25.11 -10.55 13.55
N ARG A 78 -24.13 -11.24 12.99
CA ARG A 78 -23.34 -12.26 13.69
C ARG A 78 -21.82 -11.96 13.62
N SER A 79 -21.33 -11.04 14.44
CA SER A 79 -19.88 -10.80 14.61
C SER A 79 -19.14 -11.90 15.39
N SER A 80 -19.83 -12.93 15.90
CA SER A 80 -19.25 -14.00 16.70
C SER A 80 -18.34 -14.96 15.93
N ASP A 81 -18.46 -14.99 14.61
CA ASP A 81 -17.80 -15.98 13.75
C ASP A 81 -16.53 -15.48 13.06
N ASN A 82 -16.09 -14.23 13.37
CA ASN A 82 -14.81 -13.72 12.85
C ASN A 82 -13.66 -14.63 13.33
N PRO A 83 -12.89 -15.24 12.43
CA PRO A 83 -11.79 -16.13 12.80
C PRO A 83 -10.60 -15.38 13.39
N ILE A 84 -10.44 -14.07 13.14
CA ILE A 84 -9.37 -13.25 13.69
C ILE A 84 -9.68 -12.92 15.15
N ASP A 85 -8.71 -13.19 16.05
CA ASP A 85 -8.82 -12.90 17.47
C ASP A 85 -8.52 -11.41 17.74
N THR A 86 -7.30 -11.00 17.50
CA THR A 86 -6.80 -9.65 17.75
C THR A 86 -6.16 -9.06 16.49
N ILE A 87 -6.03 -7.73 16.47
CA ILE A 87 -5.27 -7.02 15.45
C ILE A 87 -4.11 -6.29 16.13
N ILE A 88 -2.90 -6.59 15.72
CA ILE A 88 -1.67 -6.03 16.28
C ILE A 88 -1.00 -5.19 15.20
N GLU A 89 -0.90 -3.88 15.41
CA GLU A 89 -0.13 -3.04 14.52
C GLU A 89 1.37 -3.23 14.75
N LEU A 90 2.11 -3.53 13.69
CA LEU A 90 3.57 -3.71 13.74
C LEU A 90 4.33 -2.41 13.43
N GLY A 91 3.67 -1.43 12.84
CA GLY A 91 4.25 -0.14 12.48
C GLY A 91 4.67 -0.05 11.01
N PRO A 92 5.62 0.84 10.68
CA PRO A 92 6.50 1.62 11.55
C PRO A 92 5.78 2.73 12.31
N LYS A 93 6.29 3.09 13.51
CA LYS A 93 5.68 4.10 14.37
C LYS A 93 6.08 5.53 14.00
N SER A 94 7.34 5.71 13.58
CA SER A 94 7.98 7.03 13.42
C SER A 94 8.44 7.31 11.99
N VAL A 95 7.95 6.53 11.04
CA VAL A 95 8.14 6.74 9.61
C VAL A 95 6.80 7.17 9.03
N GLY A 96 6.81 8.34 8.42
CA GLY A 96 5.63 8.88 7.77
C GLY A 96 5.39 8.26 6.40
N GLY A 97 4.74 9.02 5.55
CA GLY A 97 4.46 8.70 4.14
C GLY A 97 3.96 9.96 3.46
N ARG A 98 3.51 9.84 2.23
CA ARG A 98 3.13 10.96 1.37
C ARG A 98 2.10 11.87 1.99
N THR A 99 2.52 13.11 2.35
CA THR A 99 1.70 14.10 3.03
C THR A 99 1.42 15.27 2.10
N ARG A 100 0.21 15.34 1.53
CA ARG A 100 -0.20 16.30 0.50
C ARG A 100 -0.83 17.57 1.07
N GLY A 101 -1.49 17.51 2.22
CA GLY A 101 -2.16 18.65 2.83
C GLY A 101 -1.80 18.80 4.30
N LEU A 102 -1.66 20.04 4.75
CA LEU A 102 -1.42 20.42 6.14
C LEU A 102 -2.35 21.56 6.52
N TRP A 103 -2.92 21.47 7.70
CA TRP A 103 -3.66 22.56 8.33
C TRP A 103 -3.30 22.67 9.79
N ILE A 104 -3.13 23.92 10.26
CA ILE A 104 -2.81 24.24 11.66
C ILE A 104 -3.89 25.18 12.18
N ASP A 105 -4.50 24.86 13.33
CA ASP A 105 -5.57 25.67 13.92
C ASP A 105 -5.04 27.07 14.29
N PRO A 106 -5.60 28.16 13.71
CA PRO A 106 -5.15 29.52 14.01
C PRO A 106 -5.34 29.91 15.47
N ARG A 107 -6.26 29.27 16.20
CA ARG A 107 -6.55 29.50 17.61
C ARG A 107 -5.59 28.78 18.55
N ASN A 108 -5.10 27.59 18.08
CA ASN A 108 -4.22 26.73 18.87
C ASN A 108 -3.28 25.91 17.95
N GLU A 109 -2.07 26.40 17.71
CA GLU A 109 -1.10 25.76 16.81
C GLU A 109 -0.61 24.37 17.24
N LYS A 110 -1.02 23.88 18.43
CA LYS A 110 -0.83 22.48 18.82
C LYS A 110 -1.81 21.54 18.14
N ILE A 111 -2.93 22.06 17.63
CA ILE A 111 -3.90 21.29 16.86
C ILE A 111 -3.53 21.38 15.39
N MET A 112 -3.22 20.24 14.79
CA MET A 112 -2.90 20.16 13.37
C MET A 112 -3.61 19.00 12.71
N LEU A 113 -3.90 19.13 11.43
CA LEU A 113 -4.39 18.06 10.55
C LEU A 113 -3.36 17.79 9.45
N ALA A 114 -3.16 16.53 9.13
CA ALA A 114 -2.30 16.07 8.04
C ALA A 114 -3.06 15.13 7.11
N ALA A 115 -3.03 15.43 5.83
CA ALA A 115 -3.64 14.65 4.76
C ALA A 115 -2.60 13.69 4.15
N ALA A 116 -2.71 12.40 4.47
CA ALA A 116 -1.85 11.35 3.94
C ALA A 116 -2.53 10.61 2.79
N ILE A 117 -1.94 10.64 1.62
CA ILE A 117 -2.42 9.84 0.49
C ILE A 117 -2.33 8.36 0.84
N SER A 118 -3.40 7.62 0.61
CA SER A 118 -3.62 6.22 1.00
C SER A 118 -3.69 5.96 2.52
N GLY A 119 -3.32 6.94 3.36
CA GLY A 119 -3.27 6.80 4.82
C GLY A 119 -4.37 7.54 5.58
N GLY A 120 -5.21 8.33 4.88
CA GLY A 120 -6.32 9.08 5.47
C GLY A 120 -5.91 10.35 6.19
N LEU A 121 -6.85 10.91 6.96
CA LEU A 121 -6.66 12.16 7.69
C LEU A 121 -6.21 11.89 9.12
N TRP A 122 -5.19 12.62 9.58
CA TRP A 122 -4.58 12.48 10.90
C TRP A 122 -4.63 13.77 11.67
N ARG A 123 -4.77 13.67 13.01
CA ARG A 123 -4.87 14.82 13.90
C ARG A 123 -3.88 14.70 15.06
N THR A 124 -3.24 15.81 15.40
CA THR A 124 -2.47 15.99 16.62
C THR A 124 -3.12 17.09 17.49
N VAL A 125 -2.86 17.06 18.80
CA VAL A 125 -3.27 18.08 19.77
C VAL A 125 -2.10 18.57 20.61
N ASP A 126 -0.88 18.15 20.29
CA ASP A 126 0.34 18.40 21.01
C ASP A 126 1.48 18.96 20.13
N GLY A 127 1.11 19.55 18.99
CA GLY A 127 2.06 20.18 18.06
C GLY A 127 2.87 19.21 17.24
N GLY A 128 2.31 18.03 16.96
CA GLY A 128 2.93 16.99 16.14
C GLY A 128 3.83 16.03 16.92
N LEU A 129 3.81 16.07 18.26
CA LEU A 129 4.55 15.11 19.08
C LEU A 129 3.93 13.71 19.00
N ASN A 130 2.60 13.62 18.86
CA ASN A 130 1.88 12.38 18.63
C ASN A 130 0.71 12.60 17.67
N TRP A 131 0.47 11.62 16.79
CA TRP A 131 -0.61 11.64 15.80
C TRP A 131 -1.59 10.51 16.04
N LYS A 132 -2.88 10.79 15.77
CA LYS A 132 -3.96 9.79 15.76
C LYS A 132 -4.72 9.86 14.45
N PRO A 133 -5.12 8.72 13.86
CA PRO A 133 -6.02 8.73 12.71
C PRO A 133 -7.39 9.25 13.14
N LEU A 134 -8.04 10.03 12.28
CA LEU A 134 -9.37 10.55 12.57
C LEU A 134 -10.46 9.54 12.25
N ASN A 135 -10.46 9.01 11.06
CA ASN A 135 -11.45 8.02 10.65
C ASN A 135 -10.83 7.01 9.69
N GLU A 136 -10.55 5.82 10.21
CA GLU A 136 -9.94 4.71 9.45
C GLU A 136 -10.95 3.97 8.55
N HIS A 137 -12.23 4.31 8.68
CA HIS A 137 -13.33 3.70 7.92
C HIS A 137 -14.01 4.67 6.95
N GLN A 138 -13.36 5.82 6.69
CA GLN A 138 -13.83 6.74 5.65
C GLN A 138 -13.86 6.02 4.29
N VAL A 139 -14.81 6.41 3.46
CA VAL A 139 -14.94 5.86 2.09
C VAL A 139 -13.71 6.19 1.25
N SER A 140 -13.08 7.35 1.45
CA SER A 140 -11.82 7.71 0.84
C SER A 140 -10.72 7.92 1.89
N MET A 141 -9.63 7.19 1.75
CA MET A 141 -8.40 7.35 2.51
C MET A 141 -7.34 8.16 1.71
N MET A 142 -7.80 9.01 0.77
CA MET A 142 -6.98 9.77 -0.18
C MET A 142 -7.16 11.29 -0.03
N PRO A 143 -7.03 11.91 1.17
CA PRO A 143 -7.10 13.36 1.28
C PRO A 143 -5.90 14.01 0.61
N SER A 144 -6.16 15.06 -0.22
CA SER A 144 -5.14 15.72 -1.05
C SER A 144 -4.86 17.17 -0.64
N CYS A 145 -5.84 17.87 -0.12
CA CYS A 145 -5.76 19.29 0.28
C CYS A 145 -6.72 19.58 1.43
N ILE A 146 -6.42 20.62 2.23
CA ILE A 146 -7.20 21.01 3.41
C ILE A 146 -7.30 22.53 3.49
N THR A 147 -8.48 23.06 3.76
CA THR A 147 -8.71 24.48 4.10
C THR A 147 -9.71 24.61 5.25
N SER A 148 -9.79 25.79 5.87
CA SER A 148 -10.82 26.11 6.87
C SER A 148 -11.51 27.42 6.52
N ASN A 149 -12.76 27.56 6.99
CA ASN A 149 -13.49 28.80 6.94
C ASN A 149 -12.80 29.85 7.85
N PRO A 150 -12.28 30.98 7.32
CA PRO A 150 -11.59 31.98 8.12
C PRO A 150 -12.50 32.73 9.12
N PHE A 151 -13.82 32.64 8.95
CA PHE A 151 -14.84 33.24 9.83
C PHE A 151 -15.29 32.25 10.92
N ASN A 152 -15.12 30.95 10.69
CA ASN A 152 -15.46 29.90 11.64
C ASN A 152 -14.48 28.72 11.51
N HIS A 153 -13.43 28.72 12.29
CA HIS A 153 -12.38 27.69 12.23
C HIS A 153 -12.82 26.28 12.67
N ASP A 154 -14.06 26.10 13.12
CA ASP A 154 -14.64 24.77 13.33
C ASP A 154 -15.15 24.16 12.02
N GLU A 155 -15.33 24.97 10.98
CA GLU A 155 -15.62 24.50 9.63
C GLU A 155 -14.32 24.26 8.85
N ILE A 156 -14.02 22.99 8.60
CA ILE A 156 -12.82 22.56 7.88
C ILE A 156 -13.25 21.70 6.70
N TYR A 157 -12.59 21.88 5.56
CA TYR A 157 -12.85 21.13 4.34
C TYR A 157 -11.60 20.43 3.88
N TYR A 158 -11.73 19.21 3.34
CA TYR A 158 -10.66 18.59 2.58
C TYR A 158 -11.17 17.98 1.27
N GLY A 159 -10.34 18.09 0.24
CA GLY A 159 -10.53 17.42 -1.04
C GLY A 159 -9.86 16.05 -1.06
N THR A 160 -10.29 15.19 -1.99
CA THR A 160 -9.77 13.82 -2.14
C THR A 160 -9.35 13.52 -3.57
N GLY A 161 -8.50 12.48 -3.72
CA GLY A 161 -7.93 12.01 -4.97
C GLY A 161 -6.52 12.56 -5.22
N GLU A 162 -5.65 11.75 -5.80
CA GLU A 162 -4.30 12.16 -6.19
C GLU A 162 -4.17 12.15 -7.70
N SER A 163 -3.92 13.33 -8.28
CA SER A 163 -3.90 13.55 -9.72
C SER A 163 -2.65 14.29 -10.22
N ARG A 164 -1.58 14.31 -9.44
CA ARG A 164 -0.41 15.17 -9.73
C ARG A 164 0.46 14.63 -10.86
N ALA A 165 -0.07 14.70 -12.10
CA ALA A 165 0.62 14.36 -13.35
C ALA A 165 1.15 12.92 -13.44
N ASN A 166 0.56 12.00 -12.68
CA ASN A 166 0.80 10.58 -12.79
C ASN A 166 -0.17 9.96 -13.79
N SER A 167 0.30 8.99 -14.57
CA SER A 167 -0.56 8.18 -15.44
C SER A 167 -1.45 7.22 -14.64
N ALA A 168 -1.33 7.19 -13.32
CA ALA A 168 -2.11 6.36 -12.40
C ALA A 168 -2.68 7.22 -11.28
N ASP A 169 -3.64 8.06 -11.65
CA ASP A 169 -4.37 8.88 -10.71
C ASP A 169 -5.19 7.99 -9.77
N VAL A 170 -5.16 8.29 -8.47
CA VAL A 170 -5.93 7.55 -7.48
C VAL A 170 -7.19 8.33 -7.16
N ASP A 171 -8.32 7.78 -7.60
CA ASP A 171 -9.63 8.40 -7.42
C ASP A 171 -9.97 8.63 -5.94
N GLY A 172 -10.43 9.84 -5.67
CA GLY A 172 -11.06 10.24 -4.43
C GLY A 172 -12.58 10.10 -4.50
N GLU A 173 -13.23 10.65 -3.47
CA GLU A 173 -14.67 10.59 -3.26
C GLU A 173 -15.29 11.98 -3.04
N GLY A 174 -14.69 13.04 -3.61
CA GLY A 174 -15.17 14.41 -3.51
C GLY A 174 -14.64 15.17 -2.29
N VAL A 175 -15.45 16.09 -1.77
CA VAL A 175 -15.13 16.98 -0.64
C VAL A 175 -15.78 16.49 0.64
N PHE A 176 -15.03 16.58 1.73
CA PHE A 176 -15.49 16.27 3.08
C PHE A 176 -15.48 17.54 3.94
N LYS A 177 -16.47 17.70 4.82
CA LYS A 177 -16.64 18.86 5.70
C LYS A 177 -16.69 18.42 7.17
N SER A 178 -15.99 19.15 8.03
CA SER A 178 -16.14 19.17 9.48
C SER A 178 -16.86 20.44 9.91
N THR A 179 -17.59 20.37 11.02
CA THR A 179 -18.21 21.51 11.71
C THR A 179 -17.92 21.52 13.21
N ASP A 180 -16.92 20.72 13.61
CA ASP A 180 -16.56 20.47 15.02
C ASP A 180 -15.06 20.62 15.29
N GLY A 181 -14.36 21.48 14.50
CA GLY A 181 -12.93 21.73 14.66
C GLY A 181 -12.06 20.56 14.22
N GLY A 182 -12.54 19.76 13.25
CA GLY A 182 -11.79 18.66 12.67
C GLY A 182 -11.76 17.41 13.54
N LEU A 183 -12.78 17.19 14.37
CA LEU A 183 -12.96 15.93 15.12
C LEU A 183 -13.66 14.87 14.26
N THR A 184 -14.68 15.29 13.50
CA THR A 184 -15.38 14.42 12.56
C THR A 184 -15.54 15.09 11.19
N PHE A 185 -15.60 14.27 10.14
CA PHE A 185 -15.78 14.72 8.77
C PHE A 185 -16.85 13.90 8.06
N ASN A 186 -17.74 14.57 7.34
CA ASN A 186 -18.79 13.97 6.54
C ASN A 186 -18.60 14.35 5.07
N GLN A 187 -18.83 13.40 4.17
CA GLN A 187 -18.80 13.62 2.73
C GLN A 187 -19.93 14.58 2.33
N ILE A 188 -19.61 15.61 1.58
CA ILE A 188 -20.62 16.49 0.97
C ILE A 188 -21.29 15.73 -0.18
N THR A 189 -22.58 15.43 -0.05
CA THR A 189 -23.32 14.56 -0.96
C THR A 189 -23.31 15.03 -2.41
N SER A 190 -23.37 16.34 -2.67
CA SER A 190 -23.31 16.92 -4.00
C SER A 190 -21.95 16.69 -4.65
N SER A 191 -20.87 16.79 -3.87
CA SER A 191 -19.49 16.63 -4.36
C SER A 191 -19.21 15.20 -4.85
N ALA A 192 -19.80 14.17 -4.23
CA ALA A 192 -19.68 12.78 -4.64
C ALA A 192 -20.32 12.47 -6.03
N LYS A 193 -20.96 13.44 -6.66
CA LYS A 193 -21.62 13.31 -7.97
C LYS A 193 -21.17 14.39 -8.96
N THR A 194 -20.32 15.32 -8.54
CA THR A 194 -19.82 16.40 -9.36
C THR A 194 -18.66 15.90 -10.22
N ALA A 195 -18.78 16.07 -11.52
CA ALA A 195 -17.74 15.67 -12.46
C ALA A 195 -16.39 16.35 -12.14
N GLY A 196 -15.30 15.57 -12.10
CA GLY A 196 -13.95 16.03 -11.78
C GLY A 196 -13.62 16.04 -10.28
N PHE A 197 -14.59 15.79 -9.39
CA PHE A 197 -14.34 15.79 -7.94
C PHE A 197 -13.73 14.46 -7.42
N GLN A 198 -13.52 13.51 -8.29
CA GLN A 198 -12.67 12.34 -7.99
C GLN A 198 -11.19 12.72 -7.86
N GLU A 199 -10.78 13.90 -8.38
CA GLU A 199 -9.38 14.35 -8.38
C GLU A 199 -9.30 15.85 -8.08
N ILE A 200 -9.20 16.17 -6.79
CA ILE A 200 -9.14 17.55 -6.31
C ILE A 200 -7.68 17.93 -6.05
N TRP A 201 -7.21 18.96 -6.76
CA TRP A 201 -5.87 19.50 -6.60
C TRP A 201 -5.75 20.45 -5.42
N ASP A 202 -6.76 21.32 -5.30
CA ASP A 202 -6.73 22.36 -4.28
C ASP A 202 -8.15 22.77 -3.87
N ILE A 203 -8.27 23.23 -2.63
CA ILE A 203 -9.50 23.75 -2.05
C ILE A 203 -9.16 24.99 -1.21
N GLU A 204 -9.82 26.11 -1.50
CA GLU A 204 -9.55 27.36 -0.78
C GLU A 204 -10.83 28.08 -0.41
N HIS A 205 -10.87 28.61 0.81
CA HIS A 205 -12.02 29.40 1.31
C HIS A 205 -11.80 30.90 1.02
N ALA A 206 -12.87 31.60 0.61
CA ALA A 206 -12.83 33.04 0.39
C ALA A 206 -12.48 33.79 1.69
N LYS A 207 -11.81 34.94 1.55
CA LYS A 207 -11.43 35.80 2.69
C LYS A 207 -12.50 36.86 3.02
N ASP A 208 -13.46 37.10 2.10
CA ASP A 208 -14.49 38.15 2.22
C ASP A 208 -15.91 37.61 2.38
N ASP A 209 -16.12 36.30 2.31
CA ASP A 209 -17.43 35.67 2.36
C ASP A 209 -17.35 34.31 3.09
N SER A 210 -18.12 34.17 4.17
CA SER A 210 -18.15 32.98 5.02
C SER A 210 -18.81 31.75 4.39
N GLN A 211 -19.47 31.89 3.24
CA GLN A 211 -20.15 30.79 2.54
C GLN A 211 -19.49 30.40 1.21
N THR A 212 -18.50 31.19 0.77
CA THR A 212 -17.86 30.95 -0.52
C THR A 212 -16.56 30.15 -0.37
N LEU A 213 -16.47 29.03 -1.10
CA LEU A 213 -15.23 28.27 -1.29
C LEU A 213 -15.04 27.84 -2.74
N PHE A 214 -13.78 27.56 -3.10
CA PHE A 214 -13.37 27.17 -4.43
C PHE A 214 -12.72 25.78 -4.41
N VAL A 215 -12.92 25.01 -5.49
CA VAL A 215 -12.36 23.67 -5.69
C VAL A 215 -11.73 23.61 -7.07
N GLY A 216 -10.44 23.38 -7.12
CA GLY A 216 -9.65 23.14 -8.34
C GLY A 216 -9.57 21.66 -8.63
N THR A 217 -9.92 21.26 -9.87
CA THR A 217 -9.98 19.86 -10.29
C THR A 217 -8.95 19.54 -11.36
N GLN A 218 -8.62 18.25 -11.51
CA GLN A 218 -7.74 17.74 -12.55
C GLN A 218 -8.29 17.95 -13.97
N SER A 219 -9.57 17.70 -14.18
CA SER A 219 -10.11 17.51 -15.53
C SER A 219 -11.24 18.45 -15.91
N ASN A 220 -11.86 19.15 -14.93
CA ASN A 220 -13.12 19.87 -15.15
C ASN A 220 -13.09 21.37 -14.76
N GLY A 221 -11.92 21.94 -14.45
CA GLY A 221 -11.76 23.37 -14.19
C GLY A 221 -11.98 23.76 -12.74
N LEU A 222 -12.36 25.03 -12.53
CA LEU A 222 -12.57 25.65 -11.23
C LEU A 222 -14.05 25.68 -10.87
N TYR A 223 -14.37 25.17 -9.71
CA TYR A 223 -15.71 25.21 -9.13
C TYR A 223 -15.79 26.22 -7.97
N ARG A 224 -16.96 26.77 -7.77
CA ARG A 224 -17.29 27.68 -6.68
C ARG A 224 -18.56 27.20 -5.98
N SER A 225 -18.56 27.23 -4.66
CA SER A 225 -19.74 27.14 -3.80
C SER A 225 -20.02 28.53 -3.20
N THR A 226 -21.29 28.83 -2.92
CA THR A 226 -21.72 30.03 -2.19
C THR A 226 -22.67 29.70 -1.04
N ASP A 227 -22.70 28.44 -0.63
CA ASP A 227 -23.59 27.89 0.38
C ASP A 227 -22.84 26.90 1.32
N GLY A 228 -21.56 27.22 1.60
CA GLY A 228 -20.71 26.42 2.52
C GLY A 228 -20.45 25.01 2.01
N GLY A 229 -20.41 24.81 0.69
CA GLY A 229 -20.12 23.53 0.06
C GLY A 229 -21.35 22.66 -0.23
N THR A 230 -22.58 23.17 0.03
CA THR A 230 -23.79 22.39 -0.25
C THR A 230 -23.98 22.15 -1.75
N THR A 231 -23.70 23.15 -2.56
CA THR A 231 -23.69 23.03 -4.04
C THR A 231 -22.44 23.62 -4.65
N PHE A 232 -22.09 23.16 -5.86
CA PHE A 232 -20.92 23.62 -6.61
C PHE A 232 -21.30 23.99 -8.05
N THR A 233 -20.81 25.13 -8.51
CA THR A 233 -20.97 25.60 -9.88
C THR A 233 -19.62 25.75 -10.55
N ASN A 234 -19.44 25.23 -11.75
CA ASN A 234 -18.23 25.48 -12.55
C ASN A 234 -18.19 26.95 -12.96
N VAL A 235 -17.15 27.68 -12.54
CA VAL A 235 -17.00 29.13 -12.80
C VAL A 235 -15.90 29.42 -13.81
N TYR A 236 -15.03 28.46 -14.13
CA TYR A 236 -14.01 28.58 -15.14
C TYR A 236 -13.60 27.23 -15.72
N ALA A 237 -13.81 26.98 -16.99
CA ALA A 237 -13.43 25.80 -17.74
C ALA A 237 -12.66 26.11 -19.04
N GLY A 238 -12.10 27.31 -19.13
CA GLY A 238 -11.32 27.74 -20.30
C GLY A 238 -9.90 27.21 -20.33
N GLY A 239 -9.30 27.04 -21.49
CA GLY A 239 -7.92 26.54 -21.65
C GLY A 239 -7.75 25.07 -21.21
N ASN A 240 -6.60 24.78 -20.61
CA ASN A 240 -6.42 23.50 -19.89
C ASN A 240 -7.29 23.51 -18.64
N LYS A 241 -8.15 22.50 -18.50
CA LYS A 241 -9.13 22.43 -17.39
C LYS A 241 -8.52 22.02 -16.04
N GLN A 242 -7.25 21.69 -16.00
CA GLN A 242 -6.54 21.29 -14.80
C GLN A 242 -6.14 22.51 -13.97
N VAL A 243 -6.81 22.73 -12.85
CA VAL A 243 -6.53 23.83 -11.92
C VAL A 243 -5.61 23.32 -10.82
N THR A 244 -4.39 23.86 -10.77
CA THR A 244 -3.31 23.33 -9.92
C THR A 244 -3.10 24.08 -8.62
N ASP A 245 -3.62 25.31 -8.51
CA ASP A 245 -3.53 26.12 -7.30
C ASP A 245 -4.58 27.24 -7.30
N ILE A 246 -5.07 27.62 -6.12
CA ILE A 246 -6.05 28.68 -5.91
C ILE A 246 -5.58 29.57 -4.77
N LEU A 247 -5.62 30.89 -4.98
CA LEU A 247 -5.30 31.87 -3.97
C LEU A 247 -6.45 32.85 -3.82
N CYS A 248 -7.12 32.84 -2.67
CA CYS A 248 -8.12 33.81 -2.28
C CYS A 248 -7.48 34.95 -1.49
N LEU A 249 -7.56 36.16 -1.99
CA LEU A 249 -7.08 37.40 -1.36
C LEU A 249 -8.27 38.24 -0.86
N PRO A 250 -8.08 39.19 0.08
CA PRO A 250 -9.09 40.19 0.42
C PRO A 250 -9.54 40.99 -0.81
N ASN A 251 -10.66 41.73 -0.66
CA ASN A 251 -11.27 42.57 -1.73
C ASN A 251 -11.83 41.76 -2.91
N ASN A 252 -12.39 40.55 -2.59
CA ASN A 252 -13.05 39.68 -3.58
C ASN A 252 -12.14 39.18 -4.69
N ARG A 253 -10.80 39.19 -4.46
CA ARG A 253 -9.87 38.77 -5.49
C ARG A 253 -9.55 37.29 -5.35
N VAL A 254 -9.71 36.58 -6.45
CA VAL A 254 -9.38 35.13 -6.57
C VAL A 254 -8.43 34.93 -7.72
N ILE A 255 -7.31 34.26 -7.49
CA ILE A 255 -6.34 33.90 -8.53
C ILE A 255 -6.31 32.39 -8.63
N ALA A 256 -6.34 31.84 -9.85
CA ALA A 256 -6.21 30.41 -10.10
C ALA A 256 -5.17 30.13 -11.18
N THR A 257 -4.42 29.04 -11.01
CA THR A 257 -3.39 28.61 -11.95
C THR A 257 -3.83 27.37 -12.70
N LEU A 258 -3.53 27.32 -14.01
CA LEU A 258 -3.89 26.21 -14.87
C LEU A 258 -2.62 25.53 -15.39
N HIS A 259 -2.59 24.23 -15.32
CA HIS A 259 -1.46 23.39 -15.74
C HIS A 259 -1.09 23.63 -17.21
N MET A 260 0.20 23.86 -17.47
CA MET A 260 0.75 24.08 -18.83
C MET A 260 0.05 25.19 -19.62
N SER A 261 -0.67 26.10 -18.96
CA SER A 261 -1.54 27.08 -19.64
C SER A 261 -1.33 28.47 -19.08
N GLN A 262 -2.16 28.92 -18.16
CA GLN A 262 -2.28 30.34 -17.81
C GLN A 262 -2.62 30.53 -16.32
N VAL A 263 -2.44 31.75 -15.85
CA VAL A 263 -2.96 32.22 -14.57
C VAL A 263 -4.16 33.14 -14.86
N VAL A 264 -5.24 32.95 -14.13
CA VAL A 264 -6.45 33.75 -14.27
C VAL A 264 -6.83 34.38 -12.94
N ALA A 265 -7.46 35.56 -12.98
CA ALA A 265 -7.95 36.22 -11.78
C ALA A 265 -9.33 36.84 -11.97
N SER A 266 -10.08 36.89 -10.90
CA SER A 266 -11.35 37.60 -10.77
C SER A 266 -11.27 38.61 -9.61
N ASP A 267 -11.77 39.82 -9.80
CA ASP A 267 -12.00 40.83 -8.76
C ASP A 267 -13.46 40.84 -8.27
N SER A 268 -14.22 39.80 -8.55
CA SER A 268 -15.65 39.69 -8.29
C SER A 268 -16.00 38.44 -7.52
N LEU A 269 -15.13 38.01 -6.61
CA LEU A 269 -15.26 36.78 -5.82
C LEU A 269 -15.52 35.53 -6.68
N GLY A 270 -14.81 35.45 -7.83
CA GLY A 270 -14.88 34.29 -8.73
C GLY A 270 -16.26 34.06 -9.36
N LYS A 271 -17.10 35.07 -9.52
CA LYS A 271 -18.39 34.92 -10.24
C LYS A 271 -18.17 34.41 -11.66
N PRO A 272 -19.08 33.61 -12.21
CA PRO A 272 -18.98 33.14 -13.60
C PRO A 272 -18.74 34.31 -14.62
N GLY A 273 -17.81 34.09 -15.56
CA GLY A 273 -17.50 35.09 -16.60
C GLY A 273 -16.61 36.26 -16.15
N THR A 274 -16.14 36.29 -14.90
CA THR A 274 -15.33 37.43 -14.38
C THR A 274 -13.83 37.15 -14.38
N PHE A 275 -13.41 35.94 -14.64
CA PHE A 275 -11.98 35.58 -14.72
C PHE A 275 -11.32 36.13 -15.96
N LYS A 276 -10.17 36.76 -15.79
CA LYS A 276 -9.33 37.30 -16.84
C LYS A 276 -7.94 36.72 -16.75
N ILE A 277 -7.27 36.51 -17.89
CA ILE A 277 -5.89 36.04 -17.98
C ILE A 277 -4.97 37.12 -17.42
N ILE A 278 -4.03 36.67 -16.57
CA ILE A 278 -2.92 37.50 -16.07
C ILE A 278 -1.70 37.34 -16.97
N SER A 279 -1.04 38.46 -17.27
CA SER A 279 0.20 38.50 -18.03
C SER A 279 1.40 38.68 -17.11
N PHE A 280 2.48 37.96 -17.37
CA PHE A 280 3.76 38.09 -16.69
C PHE A 280 4.82 38.68 -17.63
N PRO A 281 5.66 39.63 -17.18
CA PRO A 281 6.70 40.19 -18.02
C PRO A 281 7.79 39.15 -18.30
N ASN A 282 8.14 38.96 -19.58
CA ASN A 282 9.14 37.96 -19.99
C ASN A 282 8.80 36.58 -19.45
N ALA A 283 7.54 36.15 -19.53
CA ALA A 283 7.07 34.86 -19.11
C ALA A 283 7.80 33.75 -19.87
N PRO A 284 8.02 32.58 -19.23
CA PRO A 284 8.42 31.40 -19.97
C PRO A 284 7.43 31.09 -21.09
N GLY A 285 7.92 30.67 -22.27
CA GLY A 285 7.07 30.33 -23.41
C GLY A 285 6.07 29.21 -23.06
N SER A 286 4.92 29.22 -23.69
CA SER A 286 3.96 28.12 -23.60
C SER A 286 4.66 26.80 -23.94
N GLY A 287 4.49 25.76 -23.08
CA GLY A 287 5.16 24.48 -23.20
C GLY A 287 6.55 24.39 -22.55
N SER A 288 7.07 25.46 -21.94
CA SER A 288 8.32 25.44 -21.18
C SER A 288 8.13 25.30 -19.66
N TYR A 289 6.90 25.25 -19.19
CA TYR A 289 6.52 25.05 -17.78
C TYR A 289 5.29 24.15 -17.65
N ARG A 290 5.11 23.58 -16.48
CA ARG A 290 3.97 22.71 -16.16
C ARG A 290 3.06 23.36 -15.14
N ARG A 291 3.42 23.30 -13.86
CA ARG A 291 2.64 23.80 -12.72
C ARG A 291 3.08 25.21 -12.35
N ILE A 292 2.12 26.02 -11.91
CA ILE A 292 2.40 27.30 -11.29
C ILE A 292 1.82 27.25 -9.88
N GLN A 293 2.62 27.61 -8.86
CA GLN A 293 2.15 27.66 -7.49
C GLN A 293 2.28 29.09 -6.94
N LEU A 294 1.27 29.49 -6.17
CA LEU A 294 1.12 30.82 -5.60
C LEU A 294 1.45 30.81 -4.11
N ALA A 295 1.95 31.92 -3.60
CA ALA A 295 2.07 32.16 -2.15
C ALA A 295 1.82 33.64 -1.86
N SER A 296 1.15 33.92 -0.73
CA SER A 296 0.96 35.29 -0.23
C SER A 296 1.21 35.32 1.28
N PRO A 297 2.02 36.26 1.77
CA PRO A 297 2.21 36.49 3.21
C PRO A 297 0.88 36.92 3.85
N ALA A 298 0.43 36.25 4.90
CA ALA A 298 -0.91 36.45 5.48
C ALA A 298 -1.19 37.91 5.87
N ASN A 299 -0.18 38.60 6.42
CA ASN A 299 -0.32 40.00 6.85
C ASN A 299 0.06 41.05 5.78
N PHE A 300 0.43 40.58 4.57
CA PHE A 300 0.74 41.42 3.41
C PHE A 300 0.00 40.93 2.16
N PRO A 301 -1.34 40.95 2.14
CA PRO A 301 -2.14 40.31 1.07
C PRO A 301 -1.97 40.96 -0.32
N ASN A 302 -1.41 42.16 -0.39
CA ASN A 302 -1.01 42.76 -1.65
C ASN A 302 0.27 42.16 -2.24
N VAL A 303 1.07 41.45 -1.44
CA VAL A 303 2.25 40.75 -1.93
C VAL A 303 1.87 39.32 -2.34
N VAL A 304 2.10 39.01 -3.61
CA VAL A 304 1.86 37.69 -4.16
C VAL A 304 3.10 37.21 -4.91
N TYR A 305 3.45 35.98 -4.70
CA TYR A 305 4.49 35.30 -5.46
C TYR A 305 3.89 34.21 -6.35
N ALA A 306 4.51 34.00 -7.52
CA ALA A 306 4.18 32.92 -8.43
C ALA A 306 5.46 32.22 -8.90
N VAL A 307 5.59 30.92 -8.60
CA VAL A 307 6.71 30.07 -9.04
C VAL A 307 6.25 29.16 -10.17
N PHE A 308 7.06 29.10 -11.23
CA PHE A 308 6.80 28.30 -12.43
C PHE A 308 7.72 27.07 -12.43
N GLU A 309 7.14 25.89 -12.42
CA GLU A 309 7.85 24.62 -12.56
C GLU A 309 8.33 24.43 -14.00
N GLY A 310 9.54 23.90 -14.19
CA GLY A 310 10.06 23.60 -15.53
C GLY A 310 9.34 22.42 -16.21
N PHE A 311 9.39 22.38 -17.53
CA PHE A 311 8.63 21.39 -18.34
C PHE A 311 9.29 19.99 -18.35
N ALA A 312 10.62 19.91 -18.41
CA ALA A 312 11.32 18.63 -18.49
C ALA A 312 11.04 17.75 -17.24
N PHE A 313 11.22 16.45 -17.37
CA PHE A 313 10.91 15.49 -16.29
C PHE A 313 11.61 15.84 -14.98
N ASP A 314 12.88 16.20 -15.05
CA ASP A 314 13.75 16.55 -13.93
C ASP A 314 14.04 18.06 -13.83
N ALA A 315 13.18 18.90 -14.43
CA ALA A 315 13.42 20.34 -14.47
C ALA A 315 13.21 21.00 -13.11
N THR A 316 14.11 21.92 -12.77
CA THR A 316 13.95 22.84 -11.66
C THR A 316 12.94 23.95 -12.01
N PRO A 317 12.44 24.73 -11.00
CA PRO A 317 11.65 25.92 -11.29
C PRO A 317 12.38 26.89 -12.22
N VAL A 318 11.66 27.35 -13.28
CA VAL A 318 12.23 28.15 -14.38
C VAL A 318 11.98 29.65 -14.24
N ALA A 319 11.01 30.06 -13.43
CA ALA A 319 10.72 31.45 -13.18
C ALA A 319 10.08 31.67 -11.81
N LEU A 320 10.34 32.83 -11.25
CA LEU A 320 9.67 33.38 -10.07
C LEU A 320 9.24 34.81 -10.36
N TYR A 321 8.04 35.16 -9.91
CA TYR A 321 7.53 36.53 -9.99
C TYR A 321 7.03 36.98 -8.63
N LYS A 322 7.18 38.30 -8.37
CA LYS A 322 6.63 38.99 -7.20
C LYS A 322 5.70 40.08 -7.66
N SER A 323 4.54 40.16 -7.08
CA SER A 323 3.59 41.29 -7.18
C SER A 323 3.55 42.02 -5.84
N SER A 324 3.25 43.33 -5.88
CA SER A 324 3.01 44.18 -4.71
C SER A 324 1.63 44.83 -4.72
N ASP A 325 0.78 44.43 -5.64
CA ASP A 325 -0.56 45.00 -5.89
C ASP A 325 -1.68 43.92 -5.97
N GLY A 326 -1.50 42.80 -5.27
CA GLY A 326 -2.47 41.72 -5.26
C GLY A 326 -2.49 40.92 -6.54
N GLY A 327 -1.35 40.78 -7.22
CA GLY A 327 -1.22 39.97 -8.43
C GLY A 327 -1.77 40.69 -9.70
N ARG A 328 -1.81 42.00 -9.72
CA ARG A 328 -2.21 42.77 -10.92
C ARG A 328 -1.03 43.04 -11.84
N THR A 329 0.10 43.43 -11.23
CA THR A 329 1.37 43.60 -11.95
C THR A 329 2.46 42.76 -11.32
N TRP A 330 3.45 42.34 -12.11
CA TRP A 330 4.46 41.37 -11.68
C TRP A 330 5.87 41.81 -12.04
N THR A 331 6.81 41.51 -11.15
CA THR A 331 8.24 41.71 -11.36
C THR A 331 8.96 40.36 -11.31
N LYS A 332 9.75 40.04 -12.32
CA LYS A 332 10.55 38.82 -12.38
C LYS A 332 11.66 38.84 -11.32
N LYS A 333 11.86 37.70 -10.64
CA LYS A 333 12.85 37.44 -9.63
C LYS A 333 13.74 36.26 -10.02
N THR A 334 14.77 35.94 -9.21
CA THR A 334 15.62 34.78 -9.42
C THR A 334 14.84 33.49 -9.13
N ALA A 335 14.76 32.58 -10.10
CA ALA A 335 14.09 31.30 -9.93
C ALA A 335 14.81 30.45 -8.86
N PRO A 336 14.08 29.67 -8.06
CA PRO A 336 14.64 28.82 -6.99
C PRO A 336 15.27 27.53 -7.55
N GLY A 337 16.29 27.62 -8.41
CA GLY A 337 16.92 26.47 -9.06
C GLY A 337 17.51 25.43 -8.09
N GLY A 338 17.86 25.85 -6.86
CA GLY A 338 18.33 24.95 -5.81
C GLY A 338 17.25 24.03 -5.22
N ALA A 339 15.94 24.27 -5.50
CA ALA A 339 14.85 23.39 -5.04
C ALA A 339 14.91 21.96 -5.64
N GLY A 340 15.71 21.78 -6.70
CA GLY A 340 15.82 20.52 -7.40
C GLY A 340 14.63 20.25 -8.33
N ALA A 341 14.57 19.06 -8.88
CA ALA A 341 13.51 18.65 -9.78
C ALA A 341 12.14 18.59 -9.09
N SER A 342 11.08 18.74 -9.86
CA SER A 342 9.68 18.61 -9.41
C SER A 342 8.96 17.41 -10.03
N TYR A 343 9.64 16.66 -10.88
CA TYR A 343 9.15 15.44 -11.52
C TYR A 343 7.78 15.56 -12.16
N GLN A 344 7.65 16.44 -13.16
CA GLN A 344 6.42 16.62 -13.93
C GLN A 344 5.19 17.07 -13.09
N ALA A 345 5.36 18.06 -12.23
CA ALA A 345 4.34 18.57 -11.32
C ALA A 345 4.04 17.66 -10.09
N TYR A 346 4.78 16.59 -9.91
CA TYR A 346 4.58 15.67 -8.80
C TYR A 346 4.83 16.33 -7.44
N CYS A 347 6.02 16.94 -7.26
CA CYS A 347 6.41 17.59 -6.02
C CYS A 347 6.77 19.07 -6.27
N LEU A 348 5.94 19.97 -5.80
CA LEU A 348 6.21 21.40 -5.76
C LEU A 348 5.52 22.00 -4.55
N LEU A 349 6.32 22.48 -3.61
CA LEU A 349 5.90 23.23 -2.43
C LEU A 349 6.28 24.69 -2.63
N PHE A 350 5.36 25.62 -2.29
CA PHE A 350 5.67 27.04 -2.23
C PHE A 350 4.95 27.69 -1.07
N GLY A 351 5.67 28.45 -0.22
CA GLY A 351 5.11 29.06 0.96
C GLY A 351 5.75 30.41 1.28
N ALA A 352 5.01 31.27 2.00
CA ALA A 352 5.44 32.60 2.41
C ALA A 352 5.35 32.77 3.92
N HIS A 353 6.27 33.54 4.51
CA HIS A 353 6.26 33.90 5.92
C HIS A 353 5.09 34.87 6.19
N PRO A 354 4.26 34.64 7.25
CA PRO A 354 3.08 35.47 7.47
C PRO A 354 3.38 36.95 7.75
N ASN A 355 4.52 37.25 8.43
CA ASN A 355 4.89 38.59 8.90
C ASN A 355 6.13 39.19 8.18
N ASP A 356 6.66 38.55 7.16
CA ASP A 356 7.77 39.06 6.36
C ASP A 356 7.46 38.88 4.86
N SER A 357 7.25 40.00 4.19
CA SER A 357 6.88 40.00 2.77
C SER A 357 8.01 39.56 1.83
N ASN A 358 9.22 39.33 2.33
CA ASN A 358 10.39 38.90 1.57
C ASN A 358 10.84 37.46 1.87
N ALA A 359 10.28 36.85 2.93
CA ALA A 359 10.65 35.48 3.29
C ALA A 359 9.73 34.45 2.65
N ILE A 360 10.29 33.59 1.78
CA ILE A 360 9.60 32.54 1.03
C ILE A 360 10.41 31.26 1.04
N VAL A 361 9.71 30.13 0.91
CA VAL A 361 10.28 28.79 0.80
C VAL A 361 9.76 28.09 -0.44
N CYS A 362 10.62 27.37 -1.15
CA CYS A 362 10.27 26.55 -2.31
C CYS A 362 10.88 25.16 -2.16
N GLY A 363 10.09 24.13 -2.47
CA GLY A 363 10.51 22.74 -2.40
C GLY A 363 10.06 21.95 -3.63
N GLY A 364 10.96 21.15 -4.13
CA GLY A 364 10.77 20.03 -5.02
C GLY A 364 11.40 18.81 -4.35
N VAL A 365 12.34 18.13 -5.01
CA VAL A 365 13.19 17.09 -4.39
C VAL A 365 14.00 17.65 -3.21
N LYS A 366 14.42 18.91 -3.31
CA LYS A 366 15.14 19.66 -2.26
C LYS A 366 14.28 20.81 -1.75
N LEU A 367 14.74 21.45 -0.69
CA LEU A 367 14.07 22.59 -0.07
C LEU A 367 15.03 23.79 -0.03
N VAL A 368 14.56 24.96 -0.46
CA VAL A 368 15.30 26.21 -0.47
C VAL A 368 14.48 27.36 0.11
N ARG A 369 15.14 28.33 0.70
CA ARG A 369 14.53 29.52 1.29
C ARG A 369 15.20 30.80 0.74
N SER A 370 14.39 31.81 0.52
CA SER A 370 14.84 33.20 0.31
C SER A 370 14.35 34.08 1.44
N LEU A 371 15.16 35.04 1.91
CA LEU A 371 14.80 36.06 2.89
C LEU A 371 14.83 37.48 2.28
N ASP A 372 15.04 37.61 0.97
CA ASP A 372 15.20 38.86 0.23
C ASP A 372 14.24 38.97 -0.96
N GLY A 373 13.08 38.32 -0.87
CA GLY A 373 12.04 38.39 -1.88
C GLY A 373 12.36 37.66 -3.18
N GLY A 374 13.15 36.59 -3.11
CA GLY A 374 13.53 35.76 -4.26
C GLY A 374 14.74 36.31 -5.03
N THR A 375 15.59 37.12 -4.41
CA THR A 375 16.83 37.58 -5.02
C THR A 375 17.93 36.54 -4.86
N THR A 376 18.08 35.99 -3.64
CA THR A 376 19.02 34.90 -3.32
C THR A 376 18.32 33.73 -2.63
N TRP A 377 18.90 32.54 -2.76
CA TRP A 377 18.36 31.31 -2.22
C TRP A 377 19.38 30.52 -1.42
N THR A 378 18.93 29.93 -0.29
CA THR A 378 19.72 29.10 0.61
C THR A 378 19.12 27.72 0.69
N ASN A 379 19.94 26.67 0.54
CA ASN A 379 19.51 25.29 0.74
C ASN A 379 19.18 25.02 2.20
N LEU A 380 18.12 24.27 2.47
CA LEU A 380 17.78 23.75 3.77
C LEU A 380 18.13 22.26 3.83
N THR A 381 18.47 21.77 5.02
CA THR A 381 18.60 20.33 5.28
C THR A 381 17.24 19.67 5.13
N VAL A 382 17.17 18.56 4.42
CA VAL A 382 15.90 17.86 4.19
C VAL A 382 15.83 16.56 4.99
N GLY A 383 14.70 16.29 5.62
CA GLY A 383 14.43 15.03 6.30
C GLY A 383 14.03 13.91 5.33
N HIS A 384 13.38 14.29 4.23
CA HIS A 384 13.01 13.45 3.10
C HIS A 384 12.88 14.31 1.85
N SER A 385 13.05 13.74 0.68
CA SER A 385 12.78 14.40 -0.61
C SER A 385 11.29 14.53 -0.90
N ASP A 386 10.98 15.16 -2.04
CA ASP A 386 9.63 15.26 -2.62
C ASP A 386 8.63 16.01 -1.72
N HIS A 387 8.77 17.34 -1.73
CA HIS A 387 7.98 18.23 -0.87
C HIS A 387 6.66 18.64 -1.54
N HIS A 388 5.57 18.62 -0.76
CA HIS A 388 4.20 18.79 -1.30
C HIS A 388 3.38 19.87 -0.62
N SER A 389 3.52 20.03 0.69
CA SER A 389 2.67 20.89 1.49
C SER A 389 3.44 21.76 2.47
N PHE A 390 2.90 22.94 2.75
CA PHE A 390 3.44 23.94 3.63
C PHE A 390 2.37 24.48 4.56
N ALA A 391 2.72 24.70 5.84
CA ALA A 391 1.93 25.47 6.78
C ALA A 391 2.84 26.23 7.75
N TYR A 392 2.60 27.52 7.93
CA TYR A 392 3.28 28.29 8.98
C TYR A 392 2.54 28.12 10.33
N LEU A 393 3.26 28.28 11.43
CA LEU A 393 2.67 28.31 12.76
C LEU A 393 2.07 29.70 13.02
N PRO A 394 0.75 29.83 13.25
CA PRO A 394 0.07 31.15 13.27
C PRO A 394 0.46 32.02 14.47
N LYS A 395 0.88 31.45 15.60
CA LYS A 395 1.35 32.17 16.79
C LYS A 395 2.87 32.25 16.85
N THR A 396 3.54 31.13 16.62
CA THR A 396 5.01 31.03 16.53
C THR A 396 5.45 31.26 15.09
N THR A 397 5.21 32.47 14.56
CA THR A 397 5.40 32.79 13.12
C THR A 397 6.83 32.59 12.62
N SER A 398 7.81 32.44 13.52
CA SER A 398 9.21 32.10 13.16
C SER A 398 9.41 30.63 12.73
N GLU A 399 8.38 29.79 12.80
CA GLU A 399 8.43 28.36 12.47
C GLU A 399 7.41 27.98 11.39
N PHE A 400 7.72 26.92 10.63
CA PHE A 400 6.84 26.35 9.62
C PHE A 400 6.97 24.82 9.56
N VAL A 401 5.96 24.15 9.02
CA VAL A 401 5.92 22.71 8.80
C VAL A 401 5.86 22.42 7.31
N VAL A 402 6.59 21.40 6.89
CA VAL A 402 6.65 20.92 5.52
C VAL A 402 6.24 19.45 5.50
N GLY A 403 5.35 19.09 4.56
CA GLY A 403 4.99 17.70 4.25
C GLY A 403 5.71 17.22 2.99
N SER A 404 6.17 15.97 3.03
CA SER A 404 6.91 15.27 1.96
C SER A 404 6.44 13.82 1.83
N ASP A 405 7.07 13.04 0.93
CA ASP A 405 6.81 11.60 0.81
C ASP A 405 7.30 10.77 2.01
N GLY A 406 8.14 11.36 2.87
CA GLY A 406 8.57 10.77 4.14
C GLY A 406 7.83 11.31 5.38
N GLY A 407 6.74 12.06 5.20
CA GLY A 407 5.98 12.66 6.29
C GLY A 407 6.31 14.12 6.54
N MET A 408 6.34 14.53 7.81
CA MET A 408 6.36 15.93 8.18
C MET A 408 7.62 16.33 8.96
N TYR A 409 8.11 17.55 8.67
CA TYR A 409 9.26 18.13 9.31
C TYR A 409 9.03 19.61 9.64
N LYS A 410 9.47 20.05 10.82
CA LYS A 410 9.35 21.42 11.26
C LYS A 410 10.68 22.17 11.13
N TYR A 411 10.63 23.40 10.69
CA TYR A 411 11.77 24.30 10.44
C TYR A 411 11.59 25.64 11.13
N ARG A 412 12.72 26.41 11.20
CA ARG A 412 12.73 27.83 11.53
C ARG A 412 13.16 28.66 10.34
N TRP A 413 12.53 29.82 10.17
CA TRP A 413 12.87 30.74 9.08
C TRP A 413 14.33 31.26 9.12
N ASN A 414 14.96 31.32 10.27
CA ASN A 414 16.33 31.75 10.46
C ASN A 414 17.36 30.62 10.56
N SER A 415 16.99 29.37 10.33
CA SER A 415 17.86 28.20 10.38
C SER A 415 17.83 27.43 9.07
N THR A 416 18.93 26.77 8.73
CA THR A 416 19.01 25.82 7.63
C THR A 416 18.69 24.39 8.05
N GLU A 417 18.65 24.13 9.36
CA GLU A 417 18.50 22.80 9.92
C GLU A 417 17.04 22.49 10.27
N ILE A 418 16.71 21.21 10.23
CA ILE A 418 15.43 20.69 10.73
C ILE A 418 15.34 20.94 12.22
N LEU A 419 14.26 21.57 12.66
CA LEU A 419 13.98 21.77 14.08
C LEU A 419 13.48 20.49 14.74
N SER A 420 12.55 19.78 14.07
CA SER A 420 12.03 18.51 14.58
C SER A 420 11.39 17.66 13.47
N ASN A 421 11.51 16.34 13.63
CA ASN A 421 10.74 15.33 12.90
C ASN A 421 9.40 15.15 13.60
N LEU A 422 8.28 15.29 12.87
CA LEU A 422 6.93 15.22 13.40
C LEU A 422 6.21 13.88 13.07
N ASN A 423 6.95 12.82 12.78
CA ASN A 423 6.35 11.56 12.32
C ASN A 423 6.02 10.57 13.45
N ASN A 424 6.22 10.90 14.73
CA ASN A 424 5.92 9.98 15.82
C ASN A 424 4.40 9.68 15.91
N GLY A 425 4.05 8.42 15.73
CA GLY A 425 2.66 7.98 15.69
C GLY A 425 1.94 8.20 14.34
N TYR A 426 2.57 8.86 13.38
CA TYR A 426 2.03 9.11 12.03
C TYR A 426 2.30 7.90 11.12
N ARG A 427 1.46 6.87 11.27
CA ARG A 427 1.63 5.53 10.68
C ARG A 427 0.99 5.42 9.30
N VAL A 428 1.57 6.09 8.32
CA VAL A 428 1.02 6.20 6.96
C VAL A 428 1.94 5.64 5.88
N THR A 429 2.87 4.78 6.27
CA THR A 429 3.80 4.13 5.34
C THR A 429 3.06 3.24 4.34
N GLN A 430 3.43 3.34 3.06
CA GLN A 430 2.78 2.71 1.92
C GLN A 430 3.58 1.46 1.50
N PHE A 431 3.24 0.28 2.03
CA PHE A 431 3.91 -0.98 1.67
C PHE A 431 3.38 -1.57 0.38
N TYR A 432 4.29 -2.02 -0.47
CA TYR A 432 4.01 -2.76 -1.70
C TYR A 432 3.86 -4.25 -1.46
N ALA A 433 4.75 -4.82 -0.67
CA ALA A 433 4.80 -6.24 -0.36
C ALA A 433 5.50 -6.48 1.00
N GLY A 434 5.34 -7.67 1.55
CA GLY A 434 6.03 -8.04 2.77
C GLY A 434 6.00 -9.54 3.08
N ALA A 435 6.76 -9.93 4.09
CA ALA A 435 6.85 -11.29 4.58
C ALA A 435 7.04 -11.32 6.11
N TYR A 436 6.79 -12.47 6.70
CA TYR A 436 6.97 -12.73 8.11
C TYR A 436 8.24 -13.57 8.37
N GLY A 437 8.78 -13.46 9.56
CA GLY A 437 9.82 -14.35 10.09
C GLY A 437 9.27 -15.64 10.70
N PRO A 438 10.14 -16.62 10.98
CA PRO A 438 9.71 -17.93 11.51
C PRO A 438 9.12 -17.83 12.91
N ASN A 439 9.56 -16.86 13.70
CA ASN A 439 9.20 -16.72 15.11
C ASN A 439 8.68 -15.31 15.44
N ASP A 440 8.03 -15.18 16.58
CA ASP A 440 7.52 -13.92 17.13
C ASP A 440 6.65 -13.10 16.14
N LEU A 441 6.65 -11.79 16.28
CA LEU A 441 5.96 -10.86 15.38
C LEU A 441 6.93 -10.16 14.41
N VAL A 442 8.06 -10.84 14.07
CA VAL A 442 9.01 -10.32 13.10
C VAL A 442 8.38 -10.31 11.71
N ALA A 443 8.42 -9.15 11.07
CA ALA A 443 7.97 -8.98 9.69
C ALA A 443 8.92 -8.04 8.94
N ILE A 444 9.03 -8.24 7.63
CA ILE A 444 9.79 -7.38 6.72
C ILE A 444 8.87 -6.90 5.61
N ALA A 445 8.97 -5.63 5.23
CA ALA A 445 8.16 -5.09 4.14
C ALA A 445 8.86 -3.95 3.41
N GLY A 446 8.70 -3.92 2.08
CA GLY A 446 9.20 -2.87 1.21
C GLY A 446 8.13 -1.81 0.94
N SER A 447 8.50 -0.54 1.08
CA SER A 447 7.57 0.59 0.99
C SER A 447 7.96 1.59 -0.09
N GLN A 448 6.97 2.27 -0.61
CA GLN A 448 7.14 3.41 -1.50
C GLN A 448 7.93 4.52 -0.80
N ASP A 449 8.96 5.04 -1.46
CA ASP A 449 9.81 6.18 -1.08
C ASP A 449 10.55 6.04 0.26
N ASN A 450 10.16 5.09 1.13
CA ASN A 450 10.65 4.97 2.50
C ASN A 450 11.51 3.72 2.75
N GLY A 451 11.78 2.93 1.72
CA GLY A 451 12.67 1.77 1.76
C GLY A 451 12.07 0.51 2.38
N THR A 452 12.93 -0.40 2.83
CA THR A 452 12.54 -1.67 3.44
C THR A 452 12.64 -1.59 4.96
N HIS A 453 11.56 -1.96 5.64
CA HIS A 453 11.43 -1.96 7.10
C HIS A 453 11.32 -3.36 7.66
N VAL A 454 11.98 -3.58 8.80
CA VAL A 454 11.84 -4.80 9.60
C VAL A 454 11.18 -4.43 10.92
N ALA A 455 10.00 -4.99 11.18
CA ALA A 455 9.36 -4.95 12.49
C ALA A 455 9.92 -6.08 13.36
N GLN A 456 10.28 -5.74 14.62
CA GLN A 456 10.81 -6.70 15.59
C GLN A 456 9.74 -7.12 16.59
N LYS A 457 8.85 -6.20 16.92
CA LYS A 457 7.72 -6.33 17.82
C LYS A 457 6.74 -5.18 17.53
N PRO A 458 5.55 -5.17 18.11
CA PRO A 458 4.58 -4.10 17.86
C PRO A 458 5.19 -2.70 18.02
N MET A 459 5.00 -1.86 17.00
CA MET A 459 5.47 -0.47 16.94
C MET A 459 7.00 -0.27 17.04
N VAL A 460 7.80 -1.33 16.94
CA VAL A 460 9.27 -1.25 16.91
C VAL A 460 9.77 -1.79 15.58
N SER A 461 10.19 -0.89 14.72
CA SER A 461 10.73 -1.23 13.40
C SER A 461 11.99 -0.43 13.10
N GLN A 462 12.81 -0.99 12.20
CA GLN A 462 14.03 -0.37 11.73
C GLN A 462 14.06 -0.41 10.20
N ARG A 463 14.56 0.66 9.58
CA ARG A 463 14.82 0.70 8.14
C ARG A 463 16.13 -0.02 7.83
N PHE A 464 16.07 -0.98 6.94
CA PHE A 464 17.21 -1.80 6.51
C PHE A 464 17.77 -1.38 5.17
N PHE A 465 16.91 -0.88 4.28
CA PHE A 465 17.29 -0.53 2.90
C PHE A 465 16.61 0.77 2.47
N GLY A 466 17.21 1.51 1.56
CA GLY A 466 16.66 2.76 1.00
C GLY A 466 15.94 2.57 -0.33
N GLY A 467 15.60 3.67 -0.99
CA GLY A 467 14.84 3.68 -2.26
C GLY A 467 13.38 3.28 -2.08
N ASP A 468 12.74 2.83 -3.16
CA ASP A 468 11.44 2.15 -3.11
C ASP A 468 11.67 0.69 -2.75
N GLY A 469 11.39 0.32 -1.50
CA GLY A 469 11.41 -1.08 -1.12
C GLY A 469 10.41 -1.88 -1.94
N ALA A 470 10.78 -3.08 -2.40
CA ALA A 470 9.91 -3.95 -3.17
C ALA A 470 9.65 -5.26 -2.41
N TYR A 471 9.52 -6.39 -3.11
CA TYR A 471 9.34 -7.69 -2.47
C TYR A 471 10.51 -8.02 -1.54
N CYS A 472 10.23 -8.73 -0.45
CA CYS A 472 11.22 -9.15 0.54
C CYS A 472 10.78 -10.44 1.24
N HIS A 473 11.75 -11.19 1.76
CA HIS A 473 11.50 -12.46 2.49
C HIS A 473 12.48 -12.63 3.65
N ILE A 474 12.06 -13.34 4.67
CA ILE A 474 12.91 -13.85 5.75
C ILE A 474 12.90 -15.36 5.67
N GLY A 475 14.07 -16.01 5.78
CA GLY A 475 14.20 -17.46 5.80
C GLY A 475 13.36 -18.09 6.92
N LEU A 476 12.51 -19.05 6.57
CA LEU A 476 11.55 -19.63 7.50
C LEU A 476 12.10 -20.79 8.34
N GLN A 477 13.31 -21.29 8.02
CA GLN A 477 13.93 -22.37 8.77
C GLN A 477 14.52 -21.88 10.10
N ASP A 478 15.28 -20.79 10.06
CA ASP A 478 16.01 -20.29 11.22
C ASP A 478 16.01 -18.76 11.34
N GLY A 479 15.50 -18.06 10.33
CA GLY A 479 15.46 -16.60 10.30
C GLY A 479 16.82 -15.93 10.05
N SER A 480 17.86 -16.67 9.69
CA SER A 480 19.21 -16.14 9.53
C SER A 480 19.47 -15.45 8.19
N ILE A 481 18.57 -15.62 7.23
CA ILE A 481 18.69 -15.07 5.88
C ILE A 481 17.52 -14.12 5.63
N ALA A 482 17.78 -12.97 5.01
CA ALA A 482 16.75 -12.11 4.46
C ALA A 482 17.07 -11.68 3.03
N TYR A 483 16.05 -11.69 2.19
CA TYR A 483 16.08 -11.14 0.85
C TYR A 483 15.34 -9.83 0.83
N MET A 484 15.92 -8.82 0.20
CA MET A 484 15.35 -7.49 0.04
C MET A 484 15.56 -7.03 -1.38
N SER A 485 14.65 -6.22 -1.86
CA SER A 485 14.84 -5.56 -3.14
C SER A 485 14.34 -4.12 -3.09
N TYR A 486 14.84 -3.32 -4.03
CA TYR A 486 14.28 -2.03 -4.34
C TYR A 486 13.95 -1.98 -5.84
N GLN A 487 13.44 -0.84 -6.31
CA GLN A 487 12.95 -0.68 -7.67
C GLN A 487 13.93 -1.20 -8.74
N ASN A 488 13.39 -1.61 -9.89
CA ASN A 488 14.14 -2.03 -11.07
C ASN A 488 15.00 -3.30 -10.86
N ALA A 489 14.45 -4.28 -10.16
CA ALA A 489 15.04 -5.62 -9.97
C ALA A 489 16.34 -5.69 -9.17
N ALA A 490 16.67 -4.70 -8.38
CA ALA A 490 17.84 -4.76 -7.52
C ALA A 490 17.58 -5.66 -6.30
N ILE A 491 17.97 -6.93 -6.37
CA ILE A 491 17.77 -7.94 -5.31
C ILE A 491 19.05 -8.08 -4.49
N HIS A 492 18.89 -8.12 -3.18
CA HIS A 492 19.98 -8.28 -2.23
C HIS A 492 19.67 -9.38 -1.22
N VAL A 493 20.72 -10.08 -0.75
CA VAL A 493 20.63 -11.08 0.31
C VAL A 493 21.50 -10.68 1.49
N MET A 494 20.93 -10.76 2.69
CA MET A 494 21.65 -10.75 3.98
C MET A 494 21.80 -12.18 4.47
N LYS A 495 23.03 -12.69 4.54
CA LYS A 495 23.34 -14.07 4.95
C LYS A 495 23.48 -14.26 6.48
N SER A 496 23.48 -13.16 7.21
CA SER A 496 23.50 -13.12 8.68
C SER A 496 22.50 -12.08 9.15
N PHE A 497 21.25 -12.32 8.80
CA PHE A 497 20.17 -11.39 9.13
C PHE A 497 19.84 -11.43 10.61
N SER A 498 19.70 -10.24 11.19
CA SER A 498 19.15 -10.03 12.54
C SER A 498 18.10 -8.90 12.47
N PRO A 499 16.89 -9.12 13.00
CA PRO A 499 15.86 -8.07 12.99
C PRO A 499 16.24 -6.79 13.72
N SER A 500 17.20 -6.85 14.63
CA SER A 500 17.64 -5.72 15.47
C SER A 500 18.86 -4.97 14.93
N ALA A 501 19.54 -5.52 13.92
CA ALA A 501 20.77 -4.92 13.42
C ALA A 501 20.90 -5.12 11.90
N PRO A 502 20.85 -4.04 11.10
CA PRO A 502 21.20 -4.12 9.69
C PRO A 502 22.62 -4.62 9.52
N SER A 503 22.81 -5.58 8.63
CA SER A 503 24.13 -6.07 8.22
C SER A 503 24.36 -5.83 6.73
N TRP A 504 25.53 -6.18 6.22
CA TRP A 504 25.83 -6.03 4.80
C TRP A 504 24.96 -6.95 3.96
N ALA A 505 24.28 -6.39 2.95
CA ALA A 505 23.54 -7.11 1.95
C ALA A 505 24.37 -7.26 0.67
N THR A 506 24.44 -8.47 0.13
CA THR A 506 25.10 -8.75 -1.15
C THR A 506 24.09 -8.60 -2.28
N ASN A 507 24.44 -7.84 -3.33
CA ASN A 507 23.63 -7.78 -4.54
C ASN A 507 23.73 -9.13 -5.27
N ILE A 508 22.58 -9.74 -5.52
CA ILE A 508 22.45 -11.03 -6.21
C ILE A 508 21.69 -10.91 -7.54
N THR A 509 21.50 -9.69 -8.03
CA THR A 509 20.87 -9.44 -9.32
C THR A 509 21.75 -10.01 -10.44
N ASP A 510 21.20 -10.96 -11.23
CA ASP A 510 21.94 -11.52 -12.37
C ASP A 510 22.07 -10.47 -13.48
N PRO A 511 23.26 -10.26 -14.05
CA PRO A 511 23.43 -9.39 -15.22
C PRO A 511 22.54 -9.78 -16.41
N ALA A 512 22.16 -11.05 -16.55
CA ALA A 512 21.22 -11.51 -17.57
C ALA A 512 19.82 -10.89 -17.41
N PHE A 513 19.42 -10.44 -16.21
CA PHE A 513 18.16 -9.70 -16.00
C PHE A 513 18.20 -8.32 -16.65
N GLY A 514 19.36 -7.71 -16.78
CA GLY A 514 19.54 -6.38 -17.38
C GLY A 514 19.18 -6.28 -18.87
N THR A 515 19.07 -7.42 -19.57
CA THR A 515 18.59 -7.51 -20.95
C THR A 515 17.07 -7.70 -21.04
N ASP A 516 16.44 -8.03 -19.94
CA ASP A 516 15.01 -8.23 -19.83
C ASP A 516 14.34 -6.97 -19.27
N VAL A 517 13.10 -6.71 -19.65
CA VAL A 517 12.28 -5.69 -19.01
C VAL A 517 11.78 -6.25 -17.69
N VAL A 518 11.94 -5.46 -16.62
CA VAL A 518 11.45 -5.77 -15.27
C VAL A 518 10.43 -4.73 -14.86
N ASP A 519 9.49 -5.09 -14.00
CA ASP A 519 8.57 -4.10 -13.44
C ASP A 519 9.30 -3.18 -12.45
N PHE A 520 8.75 -2.01 -12.20
CA PHE A 520 9.27 -1.07 -11.19
C PHE A 520 9.32 -1.75 -9.82
N ILE A 521 8.21 -2.35 -9.37
CA ILE A 521 8.17 -3.25 -8.21
C ILE A 521 8.25 -4.69 -8.71
N ASN A 522 9.39 -5.29 -8.50
CA ASN A 522 9.77 -6.61 -9.02
C ASN A 522 9.29 -7.73 -8.09
N LEU A 523 8.64 -8.73 -8.68
CA LEU A 523 8.13 -9.90 -7.99
C LEU A 523 9.18 -11.03 -7.96
N TYR A 524 9.44 -11.54 -6.77
CA TYR A 524 10.06 -12.83 -6.53
C TYR A 524 9.46 -13.50 -5.29
N GLU A 525 9.56 -14.83 -5.23
CA GLU A 525 9.08 -15.60 -4.10
C GLU A 525 10.16 -16.59 -3.65
N MET A 526 10.28 -16.78 -2.33
CA MET A 526 11.19 -17.74 -1.70
C MET A 526 10.45 -19.05 -1.43
N ASN A 527 11.12 -20.19 -1.61
CA ASN A 527 10.56 -21.48 -1.19
C ASN A 527 10.37 -21.50 0.35
N PRO A 528 9.14 -21.72 0.86
CA PRO A 528 8.90 -21.76 2.30
C PRO A 528 9.61 -22.91 3.03
N MET A 529 10.04 -23.96 2.30
CA MET A 529 10.72 -25.13 2.87
C MET A 529 12.24 -25.12 2.65
N ASP A 530 12.75 -24.19 1.83
CA ASP A 530 14.21 -24.07 1.60
C ASP A 530 14.56 -22.60 1.34
N GLN A 531 15.11 -21.96 2.36
CA GLN A 531 15.45 -20.52 2.33
C GLN A 531 16.56 -20.16 1.32
N TYR A 532 17.23 -21.11 0.72
CA TYR A 532 18.26 -20.92 -0.31
C TYR A 532 17.65 -20.82 -1.73
N GLN A 533 16.39 -21.23 -1.88
CA GLN A 533 15.69 -21.24 -3.17
C GLN A 533 14.82 -19.99 -3.33
N VAL A 534 15.08 -19.24 -4.40
CA VAL A 534 14.28 -18.07 -4.79
C VAL A 534 13.90 -18.17 -6.26
N TYR A 535 12.66 -17.81 -6.57
CA TYR A 535 12.10 -17.77 -7.91
C TYR A 535 11.79 -16.33 -8.28
N TYR A 536 12.43 -15.85 -9.33
CA TYR A 536 12.36 -14.47 -9.79
C TYR A 536 11.77 -14.40 -11.20
N ARG A 537 10.95 -13.39 -11.48
CA ARG A 537 10.36 -13.19 -12.79
C ARG A 537 10.91 -11.96 -13.50
N THR A 538 11.07 -12.08 -14.83
CA THR A 538 11.21 -10.97 -15.77
C THR A 538 10.05 -11.00 -16.78
N ASN A 539 10.02 -10.05 -17.72
CA ASN A 539 9.06 -10.12 -18.83
C ASN A 539 9.30 -11.30 -19.79
N LYS A 540 10.49 -11.91 -19.75
CA LYS A 540 10.88 -13.02 -20.64
C LYS A 540 10.93 -14.38 -19.95
N GLY A 541 10.82 -14.43 -18.63
CA GLY A 541 10.91 -15.70 -17.96
C GLY A 541 10.83 -15.75 -16.44
N LEU A 542 10.75 -17.00 -15.98
CA LEU A 542 10.92 -17.37 -14.58
C LEU A 542 12.35 -17.88 -14.39
N TYR A 543 13.04 -17.33 -13.43
CA TYR A 543 14.42 -17.72 -13.06
C TYR A 543 14.43 -18.32 -11.66
N ARG A 544 15.34 -19.24 -11.41
CA ARG A 544 15.55 -19.90 -10.13
C ARG A 544 16.99 -19.76 -9.70
N THR A 545 17.21 -19.51 -8.42
CA THR A 545 18.44 -19.80 -7.70
C THR A 545 18.18 -20.86 -6.63
N THR A 546 19.19 -21.67 -6.31
CA THR A 546 19.18 -22.63 -5.19
C THR A 546 20.40 -22.44 -4.28
N ASP A 547 21.14 -21.34 -4.47
CA ASP A 547 22.41 -21.01 -3.81
C ASP A 547 22.48 -19.54 -3.37
N MET A 548 21.31 -18.99 -2.97
CA MET A 548 21.16 -17.59 -2.53
C MET A 548 21.59 -16.56 -3.57
N GLY A 549 21.33 -16.84 -4.85
CA GLY A 549 21.65 -15.92 -5.95
C GLY A 549 23.09 -15.94 -6.42
N SER A 550 23.91 -16.91 -5.98
CA SER A 550 25.26 -17.10 -6.53
C SER A 550 25.20 -17.55 -8.00
N SER A 551 24.15 -18.28 -8.38
CA SER A 551 23.83 -18.61 -9.77
C SER A 551 22.31 -18.57 -10.01
N TRP A 552 21.93 -18.30 -11.27
CA TRP A 552 20.54 -18.28 -11.71
C TRP A 552 20.32 -19.14 -12.94
N THR A 553 19.21 -19.86 -12.97
CA THR A 553 18.79 -20.71 -14.09
C THR A 553 17.43 -20.25 -14.58
N LYS A 554 17.30 -19.94 -15.88
CA LYS A 554 16.01 -19.70 -16.50
C LYS A 554 15.26 -21.04 -16.64
N LEU A 555 13.99 -21.11 -16.21
CA LEU A 555 13.23 -22.36 -16.14
C LEU A 555 12.33 -22.61 -17.37
N ASN A 556 11.88 -21.56 -18.03
CA ASN A 556 10.93 -21.68 -19.13
C ASN A 556 11.55 -21.34 -20.49
N LEU A 557 11.02 -21.94 -21.57
CA LEU A 557 11.42 -21.66 -22.95
C LEU A 557 10.65 -20.50 -23.56
N SER A 558 9.32 -20.46 -23.35
CA SER A 558 8.48 -19.43 -23.96
C SER A 558 7.36 -19.00 -23.01
N ILE A 559 7.31 -17.71 -22.68
CA ILE A 559 6.16 -17.07 -22.03
C ILE A 559 5.70 -15.95 -22.96
N ARG A 560 4.39 -15.83 -23.15
CA ARG A 560 3.80 -14.58 -23.59
C ARG A 560 3.98 -13.58 -22.45
N ALA A 561 4.34 -12.34 -22.73
CA ALA A 561 4.69 -11.33 -21.73
C ALA A 561 3.67 -11.24 -20.56
N GLY A 562 4.17 -10.95 -19.35
CA GLY A 562 3.32 -10.50 -18.25
C GLY A 562 3.06 -11.49 -17.10
N ILE A 563 4.09 -12.24 -16.62
CA ILE A 563 3.97 -12.91 -15.32
C ILE A 563 3.73 -11.83 -14.26
N LYS A 564 2.68 -11.99 -13.43
CA LYS A 564 2.28 -11.07 -12.37
C LYS A 564 2.18 -11.74 -11.00
N ALA A 565 2.18 -13.09 -10.97
CA ALA A 565 2.07 -13.87 -9.75
C ALA A 565 2.92 -15.14 -9.82
N ILE A 566 3.45 -15.56 -8.67
CA ILE A 566 4.17 -16.81 -8.44
C ILE A 566 3.55 -17.48 -7.21
N GLY A 567 3.25 -18.78 -7.29
CA GLY A 567 2.79 -19.59 -6.17
C GLY A 567 3.71 -20.79 -5.99
N ILE A 568 4.16 -21.06 -4.78
CA ILE A 568 5.12 -22.12 -4.45
C ILE A 568 4.51 -23.08 -3.44
N SER A 569 4.56 -24.39 -3.73
CA SER A 569 4.13 -25.43 -2.79
C SER A 569 5.12 -25.60 -1.64
N ARG A 570 4.63 -26.12 -0.51
CA ARG A 570 5.41 -26.34 0.70
C ARG A 570 6.18 -27.66 0.63
N GLN A 571 7.20 -27.71 -0.22
CA GLN A 571 8.06 -28.89 -0.45
C GLN A 571 9.50 -28.43 -0.66
N GLU A 572 10.50 -29.23 -0.30
CA GLU A 572 11.91 -28.96 -0.56
C GLU A 572 12.17 -28.83 -2.08
N ASN A 573 11.53 -29.71 -2.87
CA ASN A 573 11.54 -29.63 -4.34
C ASN A 573 10.12 -29.27 -4.82
N PRO A 574 9.77 -27.97 -4.87
CA PRO A 574 8.40 -27.52 -4.95
C PRO A 574 7.80 -27.68 -6.34
N VAL A 575 6.46 -27.69 -6.35
CA VAL A 575 5.67 -27.32 -7.52
C VAL A 575 5.57 -25.78 -7.52
N VAL A 576 5.93 -25.15 -8.64
CA VAL A 576 5.85 -23.69 -8.82
C VAL A 576 4.82 -23.38 -9.90
N TYR A 577 3.84 -22.55 -9.53
CA TYR A 577 2.88 -21.96 -10.43
C TYR A 577 3.29 -20.53 -10.76
N PHE A 578 3.03 -20.11 -11.99
CA PHE A 578 3.25 -18.72 -12.39
C PHE A 578 2.29 -18.32 -13.50
N GLY A 579 1.94 -17.04 -13.55
CA GLY A 579 0.98 -16.53 -14.51
C GLY A 579 0.75 -15.04 -14.37
N GLY A 580 -0.21 -14.50 -15.12
CA GLY A 580 -0.46 -13.07 -15.10
C GLY A 580 -1.47 -12.58 -16.12
N THR A 581 -1.08 -11.59 -16.92
CA THR A 581 -1.94 -10.94 -17.90
C THR A 581 -2.43 -11.91 -18.98
N GLY A 582 -3.71 -11.84 -19.32
CA GLY A 582 -4.26 -12.50 -20.50
C GLY A 582 -4.33 -14.01 -20.39
N SER A 583 -4.86 -14.54 -19.29
CA SER A 583 -5.16 -15.98 -19.13
C SER A 583 -3.95 -16.89 -19.01
N GLN A 584 -2.83 -16.40 -18.52
CA GLN A 584 -1.64 -17.22 -18.43
C GLN A 584 -1.58 -17.96 -17.09
N LEU A 585 -1.54 -19.29 -17.13
CA LEU A 585 -1.25 -20.15 -16.00
C LEU A 585 -0.32 -21.27 -16.43
N TYR A 586 0.82 -21.37 -15.77
CA TYR A 586 1.83 -22.39 -15.99
C TYR A 586 2.20 -23.09 -14.68
N LYS A 587 2.69 -24.32 -14.80
CA LYS A 587 3.20 -25.12 -13.68
C LYS A 587 4.57 -25.71 -14.03
N ILE A 588 5.47 -25.77 -13.07
CA ILE A 588 6.73 -26.53 -13.13
C ILE A 588 6.76 -27.47 -11.93
N GLU A 589 6.91 -28.76 -12.23
CA GLU A 589 7.12 -29.81 -11.24
C GLU A 589 8.57 -29.86 -10.79
N LYS A 590 8.80 -30.18 -9.50
CA LYS A 590 10.14 -30.33 -8.95
C LYS A 590 11.05 -29.17 -9.34
N ALA A 591 10.56 -27.95 -9.13
CA ALA A 591 11.14 -26.73 -9.69
C ALA A 591 12.57 -26.48 -9.22
N ALA A 592 13.00 -27.01 -8.05
CA ALA A 592 14.37 -26.88 -7.56
C ALA A 592 15.40 -27.60 -8.46
N THR A 593 15.00 -28.67 -9.15
CA THR A 593 15.88 -29.50 -9.98
C THR A 593 15.46 -29.58 -11.45
N SER A 594 14.31 -28.99 -11.79
CA SER A 594 13.75 -29.07 -13.15
C SER A 594 14.69 -28.46 -14.19
N ALA A 595 14.78 -29.13 -15.35
CA ALA A 595 15.44 -28.58 -16.52
C ALA A 595 14.60 -27.49 -17.21
N VAL A 596 15.23 -26.69 -18.03
CA VAL A 596 14.57 -25.64 -18.85
C VAL A 596 13.51 -26.25 -19.77
N GLY A 597 12.38 -25.58 -19.94
CA GLY A 597 11.31 -25.98 -20.85
C GLY A 597 10.45 -27.15 -20.38
N LYS A 598 10.33 -27.33 -19.07
CA LYS A 598 9.46 -28.34 -18.45
C LYS A 598 8.14 -27.75 -17.92
N GLU A 599 7.83 -26.52 -18.31
CA GLU A 599 6.57 -25.89 -17.93
C GLU A 599 5.36 -26.57 -18.57
N VAL A 600 4.35 -26.84 -17.78
CA VAL A 600 3.02 -27.28 -18.22
C VAL A 600 2.16 -26.05 -18.42
N ASN A 601 1.55 -25.93 -19.60
CA ASN A 601 0.72 -24.80 -19.99
C ASN A 601 -0.76 -25.13 -19.78
N TYR A 602 -1.44 -24.37 -18.92
CA TYR A 602 -2.87 -24.49 -18.64
C TYR A 602 -3.72 -23.36 -19.24
N ASN A 603 -3.18 -22.51 -20.11
CA ASN A 603 -3.86 -21.32 -20.64
C ASN A 603 -5.22 -21.62 -21.29
N SER A 604 -5.37 -22.78 -21.97
CA SER A 604 -6.64 -23.20 -22.60
C SER A 604 -7.72 -23.60 -21.59
N SER A 605 -7.37 -23.81 -20.31
CA SER A 605 -8.29 -24.18 -19.25
C SER A 605 -8.78 -22.99 -18.44
N VAL A 606 -8.17 -21.83 -18.62
CA VAL A 606 -8.54 -20.61 -17.88
C VAL A 606 -9.92 -20.14 -18.35
N PRO A 607 -10.89 -19.91 -17.42
CA PRO A 607 -12.24 -19.48 -17.80
C PRO A 607 -12.23 -18.14 -18.53
N THR A 608 -13.17 -17.93 -19.44
CA THR A 608 -13.36 -16.64 -20.14
C THR A 608 -13.54 -15.45 -19.18
N ALA A 609 -14.12 -15.66 -18.01
CA ALA A 609 -14.23 -14.68 -16.95
C ALA A 609 -12.87 -14.20 -16.38
N VAL A 610 -11.79 -14.93 -16.67
CA VAL A 610 -10.41 -14.62 -16.20
C VAL A 610 -9.54 -14.11 -17.36
N THR A 611 -9.93 -14.39 -18.61
CA THR A 611 -9.05 -14.23 -19.79
C THR A 611 -8.55 -12.81 -20.05
N ASN A 612 -9.29 -11.79 -19.63
CA ASN A 612 -8.93 -10.38 -19.80
C ASN A 612 -8.42 -9.74 -18.52
N ASP A 613 -8.25 -10.52 -17.45
CA ASP A 613 -7.88 -10.03 -16.14
C ASP A 613 -6.40 -10.35 -15.79
N ASN A 614 -5.88 -9.66 -14.80
CA ASN A 614 -4.55 -9.90 -14.28
C ASN A 614 -4.60 -10.82 -13.06
N ILE A 615 -3.99 -11.98 -13.15
CA ILE A 615 -3.70 -12.80 -11.97
C ILE A 615 -2.63 -12.05 -11.16
N LYS A 616 -3.01 -11.50 -10.00
CA LYS A 616 -2.12 -10.71 -9.14
C LYS A 616 -1.56 -11.52 -7.99
N GLY A 617 -2.34 -12.44 -7.44
CA GLY A 617 -1.95 -13.28 -6.31
C GLY A 617 -2.18 -14.76 -6.59
N MET A 618 -1.26 -15.60 -6.15
CA MET A 618 -1.35 -17.05 -6.16
C MET A 618 -0.95 -17.60 -4.80
N HIS A 619 -1.81 -18.45 -4.23
CA HIS A 619 -1.51 -19.17 -2.99
C HIS A 619 -1.73 -20.66 -3.19
N VAL A 620 -0.71 -21.48 -2.97
CA VAL A 620 -0.82 -22.93 -3.05
C VAL A 620 -1.37 -23.47 -1.73
N HIS A 621 -2.29 -24.41 -1.81
CA HIS A 621 -2.89 -25.04 -0.63
C HIS A 621 -1.80 -25.66 0.27
N PRO A 622 -1.82 -25.44 1.59
CA PRO A 622 -0.73 -25.84 2.49
C PRO A 622 -0.43 -27.34 2.50
N ASN A 623 -1.43 -28.21 2.27
CA ASN A 623 -1.32 -29.65 2.34
C ASN A 623 -1.48 -30.38 0.98
N ASP A 624 -1.76 -29.64 -0.11
CA ASP A 624 -1.94 -30.22 -1.44
C ASP A 624 -1.29 -29.33 -2.50
N PRO A 625 -0.14 -29.75 -3.06
CA PRO A 625 0.58 -28.94 -4.05
C PRO A 625 -0.19 -28.71 -5.37
N TYR A 626 -1.28 -29.43 -5.58
CA TYR A 626 -2.10 -29.39 -6.80
C TYR A 626 -3.40 -28.63 -6.65
N VAL A 627 -3.57 -27.92 -5.55
CA VAL A 627 -4.68 -27.00 -5.32
C VAL A 627 -4.15 -25.57 -5.22
N LEU A 628 -4.67 -24.68 -6.04
CA LEU A 628 -4.22 -23.29 -6.15
C LEU A 628 -5.38 -22.33 -5.89
N TYR A 629 -5.13 -21.28 -5.13
CA TYR A 629 -6.02 -20.13 -4.95
C TYR A 629 -5.50 -18.97 -5.78
N VAL A 630 -6.36 -18.34 -6.57
CA VAL A 630 -6.00 -17.29 -7.52
C VAL A 630 -6.80 -16.03 -7.23
N ALA A 631 -6.09 -14.90 -7.13
CA ALA A 631 -6.65 -13.57 -6.92
C ALA A 631 -6.49 -12.70 -8.17
N LEU A 632 -7.55 -11.97 -8.53
CA LEU A 632 -7.59 -11.06 -9.69
C LEU A 632 -7.74 -9.62 -9.26
N SER A 633 -6.90 -8.73 -9.78
CA SER A 633 -6.79 -7.35 -9.33
C SER A 633 -7.46 -6.31 -10.22
N ASN A 634 -7.97 -6.68 -11.39
CA ASN A 634 -8.68 -5.73 -12.25
C ASN A 634 -10.05 -5.34 -11.67
N ILE A 635 -10.44 -4.11 -11.91
CA ILE A 635 -11.81 -3.64 -11.64
C ILE A 635 -12.73 -4.24 -12.70
N SER A 636 -13.53 -5.21 -12.31
CA SER A 636 -14.44 -5.92 -13.23
C SER A 636 -15.55 -6.61 -12.42
N ASN A 637 -16.74 -6.68 -12.97
CA ASN A 637 -17.88 -7.38 -12.36
C ASN A 637 -17.76 -8.92 -12.45
N GLN A 638 -16.64 -9.42 -12.97
CA GLN A 638 -16.35 -10.86 -13.01
C GLN A 638 -15.84 -11.34 -11.64
N PRO A 639 -15.92 -12.64 -11.33
CA PRO A 639 -15.38 -13.21 -10.08
C PRO A 639 -13.89 -12.89 -9.89
N ARG A 640 -13.52 -12.44 -8.68
CA ARG A 640 -12.15 -11.98 -8.34
C ARG A 640 -11.32 -13.01 -7.57
N ALA A 641 -11.93 -14.06 -7.03
CA ALA A 641 -11.27 -15.11 -6.26
C ALA A 641 -11.66 -16.50 -6.78
N TRP A 642 -10.67 -17.35 -7.00
CA TRP A 642 -10.86 -18.67 -7.60
C TRP A 642 -10.07 -19.73 -6.84
N ARG A 643 -10.64 -20.96 -6.76
CA ARG A 643 -9.96 -22.18 -6.35
C ARG A 643 -9.80 -23.09 -7.57
N VAL A 644 -8.58 -23.52 -7.85
CA VAL A 644 -8.24 -24.37 -8.99
C VAL A 644 -7.77 -25.72 -8.46
N THR A 645 -8.32 -26.79 -8.99
CA THR A 645 -7.98 -28.20 -8.66
C THR A 645 -7.70 -29.00 -9.93
N GLY A 646 -7.24 -30.24 -9.81
CA GLY A 646 -6.91 -31.09 -10.96
C GLY A 646 -5.64 -30.67 -11.67
N LEU A 647 -4.71 -30.08 -10.92
CA LEU A 647 -3.40 -29.63 -11.43
C LEU A 647 -2.31 -30.74 -11.30
N ASP A 648 -2.68 -31.93 -10.82
CA ASP A 648 -1.83 -33.11 -10.66
C ASP A 648 -1.51 -33.84 -11.97
N SER A 649 -2.30 -33.62 -13.00
CA SER A 649 -2.17 -34.32 -14.30
C SER A 649 -1.99 -33.32 -15.45
N ILE A 650 -1.22 -33.73 -16.45
CA ILE A 650 -1.03 -32.99 -17.72
C ILE A 650 -2.28 -33.17 -18.62
N THR A 651 -2.98 -34.31 -18.45
CA THR A 651 -4.12 -34.71 -19.30
C THR A 651 -5.47 -34.28 -18.75
N ASN A 652 -5.57 -34.03 -17.44
CA ASN A 652 -6.80 -33.55 -16.81
C ASN A 652 -6.89 -32.02 -16.98
N LYS A 653 -8.06 -31.56 -17.39
CA LYS A 653 -8.35 -30.12 -17.42
C LYS A 653 -8.54 -29.62 -16.00
N PRO A 654 -7.79 -28.60 -15.55
CA PRO A 654 -8.04 -27.98 -14.26
C PRO A 654 -9.48 -27.51 -14.09
N VAL A 655 -10.01 -27.71 -12.89
CA VAL A 655 -11.35 -27.26 -12.51
C VAL A 655 -11.25 -25.95 -11.74
N TRP A 656 -11.78 -24.88 -12.32
CA TRP A 656 -11.85 -23.56 -11.73
C TRP A 656 -13.18 -23.37 -11.01
N LYS A 657 -13.14 -23.23 -9.70
CA LYS A 657 -14.29 -22.93 -8.86
C LYS A 657 -14.27 -21.47 -8.43
N ASN A 658 -15.31 -20.73 -8.78
CA ASN A 658 -15.51 -19.38 -8.27
C ASN A 658 -15.74 -19.42 -6.75
N ILE A 659 -14.92 -18.70 -5.99
CA ILE A 659 -15.02 -18.53 -4.54
C ILE A 659 -15.19 -17.05 -4.13
N SER A 660 -15.54 -16.17 -5.08
CA SER A 660 -15.79 -14.75 -4.82
C SER A 660 -17.06 -14.51 -4.02
N GLY A 661 -18.02 -15.46 -4.08
CA GLY A 661 -19.28 -15.37 -3.37
C GLY A 661 -19.98 -14.02 -3.53
N ASP A 662 -20.17 -13.36 -2.41
CA ASP A 662 -20.80 -12.05 -2.27
C ASP A 662 -19.81 -10.93 -1.93
N LEU A 663 -18.55 -11.01 -2.40
CA LEU A 663 -17.65 -9.84 -2.37
C LEU A 663 -18.28 -8.67 -3.14
N PRO A 664 -18.02 -7.42 -2.75
CA PRO A 664 -18.52 -6.25 -3.49
C PRO A 664 -18.19 -6.34 -4.98
N PRO A 665 -19.14 -6.07 -5.87
CA PRO A 665 -18.92 -6.09 -7.32
C PRO A 665 -17.77 -5.14 -7.70
N GLY A 666 -16.89 -5.60 -8.59
CA GLY A 666 -15.76 -4.82 -9.06
C GLY A 666 -14.62 -4.60 -8.04
N LEU A 667 -14.70 -5.17 -6.84
CA LEU A 667 -13.65 -5.02 -5.83
C LEU A 667 -12.42 -5.85 -6.20
N PRO A 668 -11.25 -5.23 -6.44
CA PRO A 668 -10.01 -5.94 -6.68
C PRO A 668 -9.58 -6.80 -5.49
N VAL A 669 -9.19 -8.05 -5.76
CA VAL A 669 -8.55 -8.92 -4.78
C VAL A 669 -7.06 -9.01 -5.11
N ASN A 670 -6.21 -8.54 -4.21
CA ASN A 670 -4.76 -8.47 -4.43
C ASN A 670 -4.08 -9.80 -4.11
N MET A 671 -4.46 -10.42 -2.99
CA MET A 671 -3.89 -11.69 -2.53
C MET A 671 -4.91 -12.48 -1.71
N LEU A 672 -4.82 -13.79 -1.76
CA LEU A 672 -5.57 -14.72 -0.92
C LEU A 672 -4.62 -15.44 0.03
N ALA A 673 -5.08 -15.69 1.25
CA ALA A 673 -4.43 -16.59 2.21
C ALA A 673 -5.47 -17.55 2.79
N VAL A 674 -5.03 -18.75 3.20
CA VAL A 674 -5.93 -19.76 3.77
C VAL A 674 -5.48 -20.13 5.19
N ASP A 675 -6.43 -20.46 6.07
CA ASP A 675 -6.14 -20.98 7.39
C ASP A 675 -5.60 -22.42 7.29
N PRO A 676 -4.36 -22.71 7.70
CA PRO A 676 -3.78 -24.05 7.58
C PRO A 676 -4.55 -25.12 8.37
N ALA A 677 -5.33 -24.74 9.40
CA ALA A 677 -6.18 -25.65 10.15
C ALA A 677 -7.52 -25.98 9.42
N ASN A 678 -7.96 -25.07 8.53
CA ASN A 678 -9.21 -25.22 7.77
C ASN A 678 -9.04 -24.71 6.31
N PRO A 679 -8.09 -25.26 5.54
CA PRO A 679 -7.64 -24.66 4.28
C PRO A 679 -8.70 -24.71 3.17
N ASP A 680 -9.73 -25.54 3.28
CA ASP A 680 -10.84 -25.61 2.33
C ASP A 680 -12.03 -24.72 2.67
N ALA A 681 -12.07 -24.11 3.86
CA ALA A 681 -13.22 -23.36 4.35
C ALA A 681 -12.94 -21.93 4.76
N VAL A 682 -11.77 -21.65 5.34
CA VAL A 682 -11.44 -20.35 5.92
C VAL A 682 -10.39 -19.64 5.08
N PHE A 683 -10.79 -18.56 4.43
CA PHE A 683 -9.96 -17.78 3.54
C PHE A 683 -9.96 -16.30 3.94
N PHE A 684 -8.87 -15.62 3.59
CA PHE A 684 -8.68 -14.18 3.77
C PHE A 684 -8.33 -13.55 2.43
N ALA A 685 -8.90 -12.38 2.16
CA ALA A 685 -8.66 -11.62 0.94
C ALA A 685 -8.14 -10.21 1.29
N GLY A 686 -6.91 -9.91 0.89
CA GLY A 686 -6.40 -8.54 0.81
C GLY A 686 -6.99 -7.84 -0.40
N THR A 687 -7.71 -6.73 -0.20
CA THR A 687 -8.43 -6.01 -1.25
C THR A 687 -8.05 -4.53 -1.28
N ASP A 688 -8.51 -3.79 -2.30
CA ASP A 688 -8.32 -2.34 -2.34
C ASP A 688 -9.21 -1.57 -1.34
N PHE A 689 -10.08 -2.28 -0.62
CA PHE A 689 -11.00 -1.68 0.37
C PHE A 689 -10.97 -2.42 1.71
N GLY A 690 -9.76 -2.77 2.19
CA GLY A 690 -9.54 -3.45 3.46
C GLY A 690 -9.41 -4.96 3.35
N LEU A 691 -9.55 -5.64 4.49
CA LEU A 691 -9.44 -7.09 4.63
C LEU A 691 -10.82 -7.74 4.71
N TYR A 692 -11.02 -8.79 3.91
CA TYR A 692 -12.21 -9.63 3.96
C TYR A 692 -11.84 -11.06 4.36
N TYR A 693 -12.80 -11.78 4.97
CA TYR A 693 -12.65 -13.19 5.32
C TYR A 693 -13.94 -13.98 5.01
N THR A 694 -13.77 -15.27 4.82
CA THR A 694 -14.88 -16.25 4.69
C THR A 694 -14.59 -17.45 5.59
N ILE A 695 -15.65 -18.12 6.06
CA ILE A 695 -15.57 -19.36 6.84
C ILE A 695 -16.38 -20.50 6.21
N ASP A 696 -16.87 -20.30 4.99
CA ASP A 696 -17.77 -21.20 4.28
C ASP A 696 -17.33 -21.52 2.84
N SER A 697 -16.01 -21.57 2.62
CA SER A 697 -15.40 -21.90 1.32
C SER A 697 -15.65 -20.83 0.24
N GLY A 698 -15.76 -19.57 0.64
CA GLY A 698 -15.95 -18.44 -0.27
C GLY A 698 -17.39 -18.25 -0.76
N LYS A 699 -18.39 -18.83 -0.08
CA LYS A 699 -19.82 -18.59 -0.42
C LYS A 699 -20.26 -17.22 0.05
N THR A 700 -19.87 -16.85 1.29
CA THR A 700 -20.10 -15.52 1.87
C THR A 700 -18.79 -14.93 2.39
N TRP A 701 -18.62 -13.63 2.19
CA TRP A 701 -17.47 -12.89 2.65
C TRP A 701 -17.90 -11.78 3.61
N GLN A 702 -17.09 -11.53 4.63
CA GLN A 702 -17.31 -10.48 5.60
C GLN A 702 -16.08 -9.57 5.67
N LYS A 703 -16.29 -8.26 5.73
CA LYS A 703 -15.23 -7.30 5.95
C LYS A 703 -14.84 -7.30 7.42
N ASP A 704 -13.54 -7.28 7.71
CA ASP A 704 -13.07 -7.00 9.08
C ASP A 704 -13.00 -5.49 9.31
N TYR A 705 -14.04 -4.94 9.95
CA TYR A 705 -14.13 -3.51 10.25
C TYR A 705 -13.15 -3.01 11.33
N ARG A 706 -12.30 -3.87 11.90
CA ARG A 706 -11.20 -3.45 12.78
C ARG A 706 -9.97 -3.06 11.99
N MET A 707 -9.90 -3.47 10.71
CA MET A 707 -8.87 -3.04 9.76
C MET A 707 -9.30 -1.75 9.05
N PRO A 708 -8.37 -0.81 8.80
CA PRO A 708 -8.67 0.43 8.07
C PRO A 708 -9.07 0.18 6.62
N ASN A 709 -9.81 1.14 6.03
CA ASN A 709 -10.25 1.11 4.62
C ASN A 709 -9.13 1.45 3.63
N VAL A 710 -7.95 0.90 3.82
CA VAL A 710 -6.79 1.05 2.91
C VAL A 710 -6.63 -0.17 2.02
N ALA A 711 -5.89 -0.04 0.95
CA ALA A 711 -5.52 -1.18 0.14
C ALA A 711 -4.62 -2.14 0.94
N VAL A 712 -5.02 -3.40 1.03
CA VAL A 712 -4.22 -4.50 1.56
C VAL A 712 -3.61 -5.21 0.37
N HIS A 713 -2.33 -4.93 0.10
CA HIS A 713 -1.65 -5.44 -1.09
C HIS A 713 -1.26 -6.89 -0.93
N GLU A 714 -0.87 -7.29 0.28
CA GLU A 714 -0.45 -8.65 0.51
C GLU A 714 -0.96 -9.18 1.86
N VAL A 715 -1.36 -10.45 1.87
CA VAL A 715 -1.69 -11.22 3.07
C VAL A 715 -0.92 -12.54 3.02
N LYS A 716 -0.25 -12.89 4.13
CA LYS A 716 0.50 -14.15 4.26
C LYS A 716 0.15 -14.83 5.58
N MET A 717 -0.16 -16.10 5.52
CA MET A 717 -0.53 -16.92 6.69
C MET A 717 0.67 -17.75 7.14
N ARG A 718 1.07 -17.60 8.42
CA ARG A 718 2.07 -18.43 9.07
C ARG A 718 1.43 -19.71 9.63
N GLU A 719 2.24 -20.74 9.87
CA GLU A 719 1.76 -22.06 10.36
C GLU A 719 1.08 -22.00 11.73
N ASP A 720 1.52 -21.08 12.60
CA ASP A 720 0.91 -20.84 13.92
C ASP A 720 -0.46 -20.12 13.83
N ARG A 721 -0.97 -19.97 12.62
CA ARG A 721 -2.24 -19.29 12.32
C ARG A 721 -2.22 -17.79 12.64
N THR A 722 -1.07 -17.15 12.49
CA THR A 722 -0.98 -15.69 12.47
C THR A 722 -1.02 -15.20 11.01
N LEU A 723 -2.04 -14.44 10.66
CA LEU A 723 -2.14 -13.75 9.36
C LEU A 723 -1.35 -12.45 9.44
N PHE A 724 -0.45 -12.21 8.50
CA PHE A 724 0.22 -10.93 8.32
C PHE A 724 -0.42 -10.19 7.17
N ALA A 725 -0.67 -8.88 7.34
CA ALA A 725 -1.23 -8.01 6.33
C ALA A 725 -0.34 -6.79 6.10
N PHE A 726 -0.03 -6.52 4.84
CA PHE A 726 0.82 -5.41 4.41
C PHE A 726 -0.04 -4.42 3.61
N THR A 727 -0.09 -3.18 4.09
CA THR A 727 -1.05 -2.19 3.59
C THR A 727 -0.37 -1.02 2.89
N HIS A 728 -1.03 -0.47 1.90
CA HIS A 728 -0.58 0.74 1.24
C HIS A 728 -1.19 1.96 1.93
N GLY A 729 -0.52 2.45 2.99
CA GLY A 729 -0.91 3.66 3.72
C GLY A 729 -1.18 3.51 5.22
N ARG A 730 -1.15 2.27 5.78
CA ARG A 730 -1.36 2.06 7.22
C ARG A 730 -0.36 1.07 7.84
N GLY A 731 0.76 0.83 7.16
CA GLY A 731 1.81 0.00 7.72
C GLY A 731 1.51 -1.51 7.67
N MET A 732 2.09 -2.24 8.62
CA MET A 732 2.03 -3.71 8.74
C MET A 732 1.18 -4.12 9.93
N PHE A 733 0.49 -5.26 9.79
CA PHE A 733 -0.34 -5.85 10.85
C PHE A 733 -0.07 -7.34 11.02
N ALA A 734 -0.19 -7.82 12.26
CA ALA A 734 -0.28 -9.25 12.58
C ALA A 734 -1.66 -9.54 13.21
N LEU A 735 -2.32 -10.58 12.73
CA LEU A 735 -3.68 -10.93 13.07
C LEU A 735 -3.73 -12.42 13.49
N PRO A 736 -3.41 -12.74 14.76
CA PRO A 736 -3.58 -14.09 15.27
C PRO A 736 -5.02 -14.56 15.13
N LEU A 737 -5.19 -15.78 14.65
CA LEU A 737 -6.53 -16.37 14.57
C LEU A 737 -6.92 -16.98 15.92
N LYS A 738 -8.21 -16.94 16.23
CA LYS A 738 -8.79 -17.69 17.36
C LYS A 738 -8.37 -19.15 17.27
N ALA A 739 -8.21 -19.80 18.43
CA ALA A 739 -8.00 -21.23 18.45
C ALA A 739 -8.98 -21.90 17.50
N ALA A 740 -8.48 -22.77 16.62
CA ALA A 740 -9.39 -23.51 15.76
C ALA A 740 -10.43 -24.16 16.69
N LYS A 741 -11.68 -23.80 16.55
CA LYS A 741 -12.72 -24.63 17.15
C LYS A 741 -12.45 -26.00 16.54
N VAL A 742 -11.98 -26.95 17.36
CA VAL A 742 -12.04 -28.35 17.00
C VAL A 742 -13.55 -28.63 16.98
N GLY A 743 -14.19 -28.16 15.93
CA GLY A 743 -15.55 -28.49 15.64
C GLY A 743 -15.46 -29.96 15.26
N VAL A 744 -15.98 -30.81 16.10
CA VAL A 744 -16.52 -32.05 15.61
C VAL A 744 -17.47 -31.62 14.48
N ARG A 745 -17.03 -31.69 13.23
CA ARG A 745 -17.94 -31.61 12.10
C ARG A 745 -18.93 -32.72 12.39
N ASP A 746 -20.17 -32.31 12.66
CA ASP A 746 -21.28 -33.21 12.67
C ASP A 746 -21.41 -33.73 11.23
N VAL A 747 -20.73 -34.84 10.93
CA VAL A 747 -20.75 -35.54 9.64
C VAL A 747 -22.12 -36.21 9.44
N GLY A 748 -23.07 -35.85 10.30
CA GLY A 748 -24.42 -36.46 10.41
C GLY A 748 -25.42 -36.02 9.34
N ARG A 749 -25.07 -35.21 8.32
CA ARG A 749 -26.07 -34.87 7.28
C ARG A 749 -25.88 -35.56 5.92
N ASP A 750 -24.74 -36.18 5.66
CA ASP A 750 -24.53 -36.93 4.40
C ASP A 750 -24.39 -38.44 4.65
N GLY A 751 -25.29 -39.10 5.29
CA GLY A 751 -25.60 -40.51 5.32
C GLY A 751 -24.53 -41.59 5.04
N ARG A 752 -23.23 -41.26 5.02
CA ARG A 752 -22.18 -42.18 4.55
C ARG A 752 -20.93 -42.07 5.41
N LEU A 753 -20.74 -43.02 6.36
CA LEU A 753 -19.58 -43.28 7.19
C LEU A 753 -19.59 -42.61 8.58
N GLN A 754 -20.40 -43.16 9.50
CA GLN A 754 -20.28 -42.91 10.95
C GLN A 754 -19.66 -44.13 11.61
N ALA A 755 -18.65 -43.89 12.50
CA ALA A 755 -18.28 -44.89 13.47
C ALA A 755 -19.34 -44.89 14.59
N LYS A 756 -20.06 -45.99 14.78
CA LYS A 756 -20.91 -46.20 15.95
C LYS A 756 -20.07 -46.76 17.11
N ILE A 757 -20.23 -46.18 18.26
CA ILE A 757 -19.51 -46.58 19.49
C ILE A 757 -20.54 -47.11 20.49
N TYR A 758 -20.26 -48.30 21.04
CA TYR A 758 -21.12 -48.90 22.07
C TYR A 758 -20.29 -49.82 22.98
N PRO A 759 -20.61 -49.93 24.29
CA PRO A 759 -21.55 -49.05 25.01
C PRO A 759 -21.00 -47.63 25.16
N ASN A 760 -21.87 -46.68 25.33
CA ASN A 760 -21.53 -45.30 25.63
C ASN A 760 -22.59 -44.72 26.58
N PRO A 761 -22.30 -44.53 27.87
CA PRO A 761 -20.99 -44.62 28.56
C PRO A 761 -20.35 -45.99 28.54
N SER A 762 -19.01 -46.03 28.60
CA SER A 762 -18.19 -47.23 28.65
C SER A 762 -17.53 -47.34 30.03
N SER A 763 -17.50 -48.57 30.62
CA SER A 763 -16.76 -48.89 31.84
C SER A 763 -15.42 -49.54 31.53
N ASP A 764 -15.44 -50.69 30.85
CA ASP A 764 -14.25 -51.52 30.62
C ASP A 764 -13.68 -51.41 29.20
N GLY A 765 -14.50 -51.07 28.26
CA GLY A 765 -14.16 -50.93 26.85
C GLY A 765 -15.36 -50.64 25.98
N LEU A 766 -15.08 -50.17 24.80
CA LEU A 766 -16.08 -49.87 23.79
C LEU A 766 -15.78 -50.63 22.50
N ARG A 767 -16.81 -50.83 21.69
CA ARG A 767 -16.70 -51.36 20.33
C ARG A 767 -17.00 -50.28 19.33
N VAL A 768 -16.18 -50.23 18.29
CA VAL A 768 -16.35 -49.34 17.14
C VAL A 768 -16.83 -50.17 15.97
N SER A 769 -17.92 -49.73 15.36
CA SER A 769 -18.43 -50.31 14.12
C SER A 769 -18.67 -49.21 13.08
N SER A 770 -18.48 -49.54 11.82
CA SER A 770 -18.71 -48.66 10.68
C SER A 770 -19.24 -49.48 9.48
N ALA A 771 -19.75 -48.79 8.46
CA ALA A 771 -20.10 -49.39 7.20
C ALA A 771 -18.91 -49.91 6.37
N ILE A 772 -17.69 -49.57 6.79
CA ILE A 772 -16.43 -50.10 6.22
C ILE A 772 -15.68 -50.94 7.25
N ASP A 773 -14.87 -51.87 6.75
CA ASP A 773 -13.99 -52.65 7.61
C ASP A 773 -12.95 -51.79 8.34
N LEU A 774 -12.89 -51.95 9.65
CA LEU A 774 -11.95 -51.22 10.54
C LEU A 774 -10.78 -52.08 11.03
N VAL A 775 -10.73 -53.35 10.68
CA VAL A 775 -9.66 -54.26 11.11
C VAL A 775 -8.31 -53.75 10.59
N GLY A 776 -7.34 -53.63 11.48
CA GLY A 776 -6.01 -53.07 11.15
C GLY A 776 -5.95 -51.55 11.14
N ALA A 777 -7.04 -50.81 11.32
CA ALA A 777 -7.06 -49.37 11.39
C ALA A 777 -6.43 -48.86 12.70
N ARG A 778 -5.62 -47.84 12.61
CA ARG A 778 -5.07 -47.17 13.79
C ARG A 778 -6.15 -46.33 14.47
N TYR A 779 -6.22 -46.40 15.77
CA TYR A 779 -7.05 -45.51 16.58
C TYR A 779 -6.25 -44.70 17.58
N SER A 780 -6.75 -43.52 17.94
CA SER A 780 -6.30 -42.69 19.03
C SER A 780 -7.46 -42.16 19.86
N VAL A 781 -7.28 -42.19 21.20
CA VAL A 781 -8.23 -41.61 22.16
C VAL A 781 -7.63 -40.28 22.66
N MET A 782 -8.40 -39.21 22.55
CA MET A 782 -8.00 -37.86 22.95
C MET A 782 -8.89 -37.36 24.09
N ASP A 783 -8.30 -36.64 25.03
CA ASP A 783 -9.03 -35.90 26.05
C ASP A 783 -9.71 -34.62 25.43
N LEU A 784 -10.49 -33.88 26.22
CA LEU A 784 -11.15 -32.67 25.77
C LEU A 784 -10.19 -31.56 25.37
N GLY A 785 -8.92 -31.62 25.77
CA GLY A 785 -7.86 -30.70 25.36
C GLY A 785 -7.19 -31.08 24.04
N GLY A 786 -7.59 -32.20 23.41
CA GLY A 786 -7.00 -32.74 22.18
C GLY A 786 -5.71 -33.52 22.36
N ARG A 787 -5.29 -33.81 23.62
CA ARG A 787 -4.10 -34.60 23.92
C ARG A 787 -4.42 -36.07 23.77
N GLU A 788 -3.60 -36.82 23.04
CA GLU A 788 -3.70 -38.28 22.94
C GLU A 788 -3.42 -38.94 24.32
N VAL A 789 -4.36 -39.73 24.81
CA VAL A 789 -4.29 -40.42 26.11
C VAL A 789 -4.23 -41.93 25.97
N SER A 790 -4.60 -42.49 24.81
CA SER A 790 -4.45 -43.91 24.45
C SER A 790 -4.46 -44.04 22.94
N SER A 791 -3.76 -45.05 22.39
CA SER A 791 -3.81 -45.38 20.96
C SER A 791 -3.52 -46.88 20.75
N GLY A 792 -3.90 -47.38 19.58
CA GLY A 792 -3.70 -48.74 19.21
C GLY A 792 -4.14 -49.08 17.80
N ILE A 793 -4.25 -50.39 17.49
CA ILE A 793 -4.77 -50.89 16.22
C ILE A 793 -6.05 -51.68 16.50
N LEU A 794 -7.11 -51.43 15.76
CA LEU A 794 -8.38 -52.15 15.88
C LEU A 794 -8.22 -53.59 15.35
N GLY A 795 -8.46 -54.55 16.22
CA GLY A 795 -8.55 -55.95 15.86
C GLY A 795 -9.96 -56.33 15.36
N ASP A 796 -10.12 -57.62 15.13
CA ASP A 796 -11.43 -58.18 14.77
C ASP A 796 -12.45 -57.92 15.89
N GLY A 797 -13.60 -57.32 15.51
CA GLY A 797 -14.64 -56.82 16.41
C GLY A 797 -14.47 -55.42 16.95
N GLY A 798 -13.42 -54.66 16.55
CA GLY A 798 -13.28 -53.20 16.74
C GLY A 798 -13.21 -52.76 18.24
N PHE A 799 -12.60 -53.56 19.11
CA PHE A 799 -12.56 -53.29 20.57
C PHE A 799 -11.48 -52.26 20.95
N VAL A 800 -11.86 -51.28 21.79
CA VAL A 800 -10.97 -50.30 22.43
C VAL A 800 -11.09 -50.42 23.95
N ASP A 801 -10.00 -50.70 24.63
CA ASP A 801 -9.95 -50.81 26.10
C ASP A 801 -10.02 -49.41 26.74
N THR A 802 -10.98 -49.21 27.63
CA THR A 802 -11.17 -47.94 28.35
C THR A 802 -10.84 -47.98 29.80
N ARG A 803 -10.41 -49.14 30.36
CA ARG A 803 -10.09 -49.32 31.80
C ARG A 803 -8.95 -48.45 32.32
N VAL A 804 -8.06 -48.03 31.42
CA VAL A 804 -6.94 -47.12 31.73
C VAL A 804 -7.31 -45.65 31.71
N LEU A 805 -8.51 -45.30 31.27
CA LEU A 805 -8.99 -43.92 31.18
C LEU A 805 -9.73 -43.53 32.48
N LYS A 806 -9.62 -42.28 32.90
CA LYS A 806 -10.41 -41.76 34.03
C LYS A 806 -11.86 -41.48 33.60
N ASN A 807 -12.78 -41.40 34.56
CA ASN A 807 -14.13 -40.95 34.29
C ASN A 807 -14.12 -39.59 33.61
N GLY A 808 -14.78 -39.48 32.46
CA GLY A 808 -14.79 -38.24 31.69
C GLY A 808 -15.24 -38.42 30.22
N SER A 809 -15.23 -37.31 29.49
CA SER A 809 -15.54 -37.31 28.07
C SER A 809 -14.27 -37.35 27.23
N TYR A 810 -14.29 -38.18 26.20
CA TYR A 810 -13.19 -38.42 25.27
C TYR A 810 -13.64 -38.41 23.82
N PHE A 811 -12.67 -38.23 22.92
CA PHE A 811 -12.87 -38.44 21.48
C PHE A 811 -12.06 -39.66 21.04
N LEU A 812 -12.71 -40.53 20.29
CA LEU A 812 -12.05 -41.63 19.57
C LEU A 812 -11.88 -41.19 18.11
N ARG A 813 -10.67 -41.27 17.61
CA ARG A 813 -10.30 -41.12 16.20
C ARG A 813 -9.84 -42.46 15.65
N VAL A 814 -10.34 -42.84 14.48
CA VAL A 814 -9.93 -44.07 13.77
C VAL A 814 -9.52 -43.66 12.36
N ASP A 815 -8.26 -43.90 11.99
CA ASP A 815 -7.69 -43.60 10.70
C ASP A 815 -7.80 -44.77 9.74
N VAL A 816 -8.56 -44.60 8.64
CA VAL A 816 -8.81 -45.62 7.61
C VAL A 816 -8.57 -45.02 6.22
N ALA A 817 -7.57 -45.53 5.49
CA ALA A 817 -7.30 -45.24 4.09
C ALA A 817 -7.52 -43.75 3.71
N ASN A 818 -6.70 -42.85 4.20
CA ASN A 818 -6.75 -41.38 3.97
C ASN A 818 -7.98 -40.65 4.55
N ARG A 819 -8.74 -41.28 5.48
CA ARG A 819 -9.88 -40.68 6.18
C ARG A 819 -9.76 -40.93 7.67
N ALA A 820 -10.24 -39.98 8.47
CA ALA A 820 -10.38 -40.15 9.92
C ALA A 820 -11.84 -40.16 10.31
N LEU A 821 -12.28 -41.20 11.01
CA LEU A 821 -13.59 -41.30 11.67
C LEU A 821 -13.41 -40.83 13.12
N THR A 822 -14.22 -39.85 13.57
CA THR A 822 -14.12 -39.37 14.98
C THR A 822 -15.49 -39.44 15.63
N SER A 823 -15.52 -39.94 16.84
CA SER A 823 -16.73 -40.04 17.65
C SER A 823 -16.46 -39.71 19.12
N LYS A 824 -17.40 -39.03 19.77
CA LYS A 824 -17.32 -38.71 21.22
C LYS A 824 -17.89 -39.88 22.04
N PHE A 825 -17.23 -40.18 23.16
CA PHE A 825 -17.73 -41.16 24.14
C PHE A 825 -17.46 -40.72 25.57
N ILE A 826 -18.14 -41.36 26.50
CA ILE A 826 -18.01 -41.11 27.95
C ILE A 826 -17.47 -42.36 28.59
N VAL A 827 -16.50 -42.21 29.49
CA VAL A 827 -16.00 -43.28 30.40
C VAL A 827 -16.62 -43.07 31.76
N GLN A 828 -17.22 -44.11 32.31
CA GLN A 828 -17.80 -44.10 33.63
C GLN A 828 -17.60 -45.48 34.24
N HIS A 829 -16.61 -45.59 35.14
CA HIS A 829 -16.30 -46.78 35.92
C HIS A 829 -17.16 -46.88 37.15
#